data_02d19c9c5e2f5f0195efa91834ef6ca6
#
_entry.id   02d19c9c5e2f5f0195efa91834ef6ca6
#
_cell.length_a   1.000
_cell.length_b   1.000
_cell.length_c   1.000
_cell.angle_alpha   90.00
_cell.angle_beta   90.00
_cell.angle_gamma   90.00
#
_symmetry.space_group_name_H-M   'P 1'
#
loop_
_entity.id
_entity.type
_entity.pdbx_description
1 polymer ?
#
loop_
_entity_poly.entity_id
_entity_poly.type
_entity_poly.pdbx_seq_one_letter_code
_entity_poly.pdbx_strand_id
1 'polypeptide(L)'
;MSDLHQIDSALERLFEEQGHRIVFWNDPDREFLNDLWLLKLENVQVVRLDQVGALEAKIRIERDEPDTRFLIYSPTEEPDFDDDWLLDIRLYARSFRADRASLLLDELGLTRQHLRQHLFDRRKFCDNKDRLKKLQAFVAADDTEADLDRKMIAVVAKADQPEWFTIFRTLFHAYTETEPGQEFDLDVPPPAWEQVEKFDIDAPFWQAAKTLFGYSEEIPSLRNLLIRMFVTDFAHHLKGEVPIAFQNLVLPTSGRRNVIVCLAQWRDSASKGSSYDRLVADTARRIKLEDHLQSRELDALIDVMTFFDVEKAIVRSLRDRVTSTAQTINADEVRAIASRRQGGHWASPTSVGWSKIPRKALHAAYDALVAAADFYAIRNLYSGGFVFESARALYQAYEKELYRFDQLYRLVCEAADQAEAQGWGLLKPLREAIEAVYTHWYPTKLSLAWGQFVGPLLEKWQIDRVPSQERFYEKFVRPRLEEADRRRVFVVISDGFRYEAAEELTRELNGKYRFQAELSTQLSVLPSYTALGMAALLPHRTLGYKPDAGDVLVDGMPTASLVQRNEILAREEGLAVKADELLALKKEEGRDLVRTKQVVYIYHNTIDATGDEAKTEKETFQAVRRAIDEVASIAGYVMNNLNGTYILVTADHGFLFTESAPSEPEKSHLDEKPEGAVILNKRYILGRQLPHLEGVWHGTTAKTASATGDMEFLIPRGVNRFHFVGGARYVHGGTMPQEVVVPVITVKQIKGKAAEETKVKPVVVHVLGVNHRITTNRYRFEFLQMEPISDRVKPATLKVAVCEGDEPVTNIETVKFDSTSGNMDERKKSVSLVLRDRMYNKSTPYRLVLRDAETGIEQQSVSVVIDRAFHDDF
;
A
#
# COMPACT_ATOMS: atom_id res chain seq x y z
N MET A 1 47.84 11.03 -22.90
CA MET A 1 48.69 9.86 -23.20
C MET A 1 48.07 8.88 -24.20
N SER A 2 46.71 8.73 -24.29
CA SER A 2 46.05 7.91 -25.34
C SER A 2 46.22 8.54 -26.73
N ASP A 3 46.00 9.83 -26.84
CA ASP A 3 46.00 10.58 -28.09
C ASP A 3 47.34 10.56 -28.77
N LEU A 4 48.41 10.76 -28.00
CA LEU A 4 49.78 10.67 -28.48
C LEU A 4 50.16 9.27 -28.95
N HIS A 5 49.69 8.23 -28.29
CA HIS A 5 49.95 6.84 -28.71
C HIS A 5 49.24 6.51 -30.04
N GLN A 6 48.03 7.05 -30.26
CA GLN A 6 47.35 6.90 -31.56
C GLN A 6 48.04 7.68 -32.67
N ILE A 7 48.51 8.88 -32.36
CA ILE A 7 49.33 9.69 -33.29
C ILE A 7 50.66 8.97 -33.61
N ASP A 8 51.34 8.45 -32.59
CA ASP A 8 52.55 7.64 -32.79
C ASP A 8 52.27 6.49 -33.73
N SER A 9 51.25 5.67 -33.45
CA SER A 9 50.89 4.51 -34.27
C SER A 9 50.50 4.90 -35.70
N ALA A 10 49.80 6.02 -35.89
CA ALA A 10 49.41 6.51 -37.19
C ALA A 10 50.61 7.02 -37.98
N LEU A 11 51.52 7.74 -37.34
CA LEU A 11 52.76 8.21 -37.94
C LEU A 11 53.74 7.06 -38.25
N GLU A 12 53.87 6.08 -37.34
CA GLU A 12 54.64 4.85 -37.57
C GLU A 12 54.13 4.11 -38.81
N ARG A 13 52.81 3.99 -38.98
CA ARG A 13 52.22 3.37 -40.15
C ARG A 13 52.60 4.11 -41.43
N LEU A 14 52.59 5.45 -41.44
CA LEU A 14 52.99 6.24 -42.60
C LEU A 14 54.47 6.08 -42.94
N PHE A 15 55.33 6.05 -41.94
CA PHE A 15 56.80 5.96 -42.15
C PHE A 15 57.29 4.53 -42.39
N GLU A 16 56.78 3.53 -41.61
CA GLU A 16 57.24 2.16 -41.66
C GLU A 16 56.51 1.28 -42.67
N GLU A 17 55.14 1.27 -42.61
CA GLU A 17 54.34 0.40 -43.46
C GLU A 17 54.15 0.96 -44.87
N GLN A 18 53.92 2.29 -44.98
CA GLN A 18 53.71 2.95 -46.29
C GLN A 18 54.95 3.53 -46.90
N GLY A 19 56.05 3.55 -46.17
CA GLY A 19 57.37 3.92 -46.66
C GLY A 19 57.55 5.40 -47.03
N HIS A 20 56.71 6.29 -46.49
CA HIS A 20 56.88 7.72 -46.73
C HIS A 20 58.08 8.24 -46.00
N ARG A 21 58.91 9.04 -46.71
CA ARG A 21 60.08 9.69 -46.12
C ARG A 21 59.77 11.00 -45.42
N ILE A 22 58.81 11.73 -45.96
CA ILE A 22 58.41 13.05 -45.46
C ILE A 22 56.86 13.06 -45.20
N VAL A 23 56.54 13.48 -43.97
CA VAL A 23 55.12 13.65 -43.57
C VAL A 23 54.96 15.08 -43.05
N PHE A 24 54.03 15.83 -43.61
CA PHE A 24 53.63 17.14 -43.10
C PHE A 24 52.47 17.01 -42.14
N TRP A 25 52.59 17.62 -40.94
CA TRP A 25 51.52 17.74 -39.99
C TRP A 25 51.20 19.21 -39.72
N ASN A 26 50.07 19.67 -40.23
CA ASN A 26 49.56 21.01 -39.93
C ASN A 26 48.62 20.96 -38.76
N ASP A 27 48.90 21.75 -37.70
CA ASP A 27 48.15 21.86 -36.46
C ASP A 27 47.85 23.35 -36.17
N PRO A 28 46.89 23.95 -36.88
CA PRO A 28 46.62 25.39 -36.80
C PRO A 28 46.08 25.79 -35.43
N ASP A 29 45.40 24.90 -34.72
CA ASP A 29 44.89 25.12 -33.37
C ASP A 29 45.97 24.95 -32.28
N ARG A 30 47.20 24.50 -32.64
CA ARG A 30 48.32 24.27 -31.75
C ARG A 30 48.04 23.28 -30.64
N GLU A 31 47.18 22.32 -30.88
CA GLU A 31 46.71 21.35 -29.86
C GLU A 31 47.86 20.45 -29.37
N PHE A 32 48.81 20.11 -30.26
CA PHE A 32 49.93 19.20 -29.95
C PHE A 32 51.27 19.87 -29.85
N LEU A 33 51.33 21.19 -29.96
CA LEU A 33 52.60 21.96 -30.00
C LEU A 33 53.50 21.67 -28.80
N ASN A 34 52.93 21.50 -27.61
CA ASN A 34 53.67 21.26 -26.38
C ASN A 34 53.99 19.79 -26.12
N ASP A 35 53.39 18.89 -26.87
CA ASP A 35 53.46 17.44 -26.65
C ASP A 35 54.29 16.71 -27.70
N LEU A 36 54.77 17.41 -28.74
CA LEU A 36 55.60 16.84 -29.82
C LEU A 36 56.81 16.10 -29.35
N TRP A 37 57.44 16.53 -28.24
CA TRP A 37 58.64 15.90 -27.65
C TRP A 37 58.32 14.54 -27.02
N LEU A 38 57.09 14.20 -26.80
CA LEU A 38 56.62 12.92 -26.24
C LEU A 38 56.43 11.85 -27.33
N LEU A 39 56.45 12.23 -28.62
CA LEU A 39 56.36 11.29 -29.73
C LEU A 39 57.54 10.32 -29.72
N LYS A 40 57.27 9.03 -29.89
CA LYS A 40 58.29 7.95 -29.88
C LYS A 40 58.50 7.40 -31.28
N LEU A 41 58.84 8.24 -32.20
CA LEU A 41 59.09 7.86 -33.60
C LEU A 41 60.52 7.39 -33.75
N GLU A 42 60.73 6.12 -34.11
CA GLU A 42 62.09 5.59 -34.38
C GLU A 42 62.57 6.05 -35.74
N ASN A 43 63.81 6.57 -35.80
CA ASN A 43 64.52 7.04 -37.01
C ASN A 43 63.74 8.14 -37.79
N VAL A 44 62.96 8.97 -37.11
CA VAL A 44 62.24 10.12 -37.71
C VAL A 44 62.67 11.39 -36.98
N GLN A 45 63.08 12.40 -37.70
CA GLN A 45 63.38 13.72 -37.15
C GLN A 45 62.17 14.63 -37.24
N VAL A 46 61.81 15.28 -36.14
CA VAL A 46 60.73 16.27 -36.10
C VAL A 46 61.30 17.65 -36.41
N VAL A 47 60.81 18.28 -37.44
CA VAL A 47 61.15 19.65 -37.84
C VAL A 47 59.98 20.55 -37.61
N ARG A 48 60.09 21.54 -36.75
CA ARG A 48 59.05 22.50 -36.40
C ARG A 48 59.22 23.79 -37.23
N LEU A 49 58.28 24.11 -38.09
CA LEU A 49 58.31 25.28 -38.97
C LEU A 49 58.13 26.62 -38.24
N ASP A 50 57.70 26.61 -36.96
CA ASP A 50 57.70 27.80 -36.10
C ASP A 50 59.10 28.11 -35.50
N GLN A 51 60.08 27.17 -35.59
CA GLN A 51 61.44 27.30 -35.07
C GLN A 51 62.49 27.30 -36.16
N VAL A 52 62.18 26.65 -37.30
CA VAL A 52 63.10 26.50 -38.43
C VAL A 52 62.42 27.12 -39.65
N GLY A 53 63.17 28.01 -40.33
CA GLY A 53 62.65 28.64 -41.56
C GLY A 53 62.47 27.65 -42.70
N ALA A 54 61.48 27.90 -43.57
CA ALA A 54 61.15 27.01 -44.70
C ALA A 54 62.35 26.71 -45.61
N LEU A 55 63.20 27.68 -45.86
CA LEU A 55 64.47 27.50 -46.66
C LEU A 55 65.47 26.59 -45.96
N GLU A 56 65.67 26.75 -44.66
CA GLU A 56 66.54 25.90 -43.85
C GLU A 56 65.96 24.44 -43.78
N ALA A 57 64.66 24.27 -43.55
CA ALA A 57 64.06 22.99 -43.60
C ALA A 57 64.26 22.32 -44.96
N LYS A 58 64.10 23.07 -46.05
CA LYS A 58 64.28 22.57 -47.45
C LYS A 58 65.74 22.11 -47.69
N ILE A 59 66.70 22.91 -47.30
CA ILE A 59 68.14 22.57 -47.47
C ILE A 59 68.44 21.30 -46.69
N ARG A 60 67.93 21.19 -45.44
CA ARG A 60 68.15 20.04 -44.58
C ARG A 60 67.53 18.76 -45.17
N ILE A 61 66.36 18.83 -45.67
CA ILE A 61 65.59 17.70 -46.21
C ILE A 61 66.08 17.17 -47.52
N GLU A 62 66.54 18.10 -48.45
CA GLU A 62 66.94 17.73 -49.80
C GLU A 62 68.42 17.57 -50.02
N ARG A 63 69.22 18.27 -49.22
CA ARG A 63 70.66 18.31 -49.44
C ARG A 63 71.49 17.70 -48.29
N ASP A 64 71.20 18.10 -47.03
CA ASP A 64 72.11 17.77 -45.95
C ASP A 64 71.80 16.38 -45.34
N GLU A 65 70.53 15.99 -45.36
CA GLU A 65 70.01 14.69 -44.78
C GLU A 65 69.02 14.01 -45.76
N PRO A 66 69.42 13.70 -47.02
CA PRO A 66 68.46 13.22 -48.04
C PRO A 66 67.87 11.86 -47.78
N ASP A 67 68.48 11.04 -46.90
CA ASP A 67 68.02 9.70 -46.56
C ASP A 67 67.24 9.66 -45.24
N THR A 68 67.13 10.78 -44.54
CA THR A 68 66.52 10.87 -43.24
C THR A 68 65.00 11.04 -43.43
N ARG A 69 64.21 10.39 -42.52
CA ARG A 69 62.75 10.55 -42.43
C ARG A 69 62.41 11.79 -41.61
N PHE A 70 61.47 12.58 -42.10
CA PHE A 70 61.08 13.83 -41.50
C PHE A 70 59.59 13.90 -41.21
N LEU A 71 59.25 14.25 -39.98
CA LEU A 71 57.96 14.80 -39.63
C LEU A 71 58.01 16.31 -39.59
N ILE A 72 57.40 16.98 -40.55
CA ILE A 72 57.37 18.43 -40.63
C ILE A 72 56.13 18.94 -39.95
N TYR A 73 56.29 19.50 -38.79
CA TYR A 73 55.17 20.05 -38.01
C TYR A 73 55.07 21.57 -38.24
N SER A 74 53.83 22.01 -38.54
CA SER A 74 53.47 23.41 -38.70
C SER A 74 52.29 23.78 -37.79
N PRO A 75 52.47 24.74 -36.84
CA PRO A 75 51.39 25.24 -36.00
C PRO A 75 50.49 26.29 -36.71
N THR A 76 50.36 26.18 -38.04
CA THR A 76 49.57 27.06 -38.91
C THR A 76 48.83 26.23 -39.92
N GLU A 77 47.79 26.81 -40.53
CA GLU A 77 47.13 26.22 -41.70
C GLU A 77 48.10 25.94 -42.82
N GLU A 78 47.75 25.05 -43.72
CA GLU A 78 48.49 24.78 -44.93
C GLU A 78 48.48 26.06 -45.79
N PRO A 79 49.64 26.60 -46.18
CA PRO A 79 49.69 27.82 -46.99
C PRO A 79 49.05 27.60 -48.37
N ASP A 80 48.51 28.65 -48.94
CA ASP A 80 48.07 28.64 -50.32
C ASP A 80 49.18 28.32 -51.28
N PHE A 81 48.86 27.74 -52.44
CA PHE A 81 49.78 27.24 -53.45
C PHE A 81 50.86 28.24 -53.83
N ASP A 82 50.51 29.49 -53.95
CA ASP A 82 51.40 30.57 -54.34
C ASP A 82 52.33 31.05 -53.19
N ASP A 83 51.97 30.75 -51.96
CA ASP A 83 52.70 31.18 -50.75
C ASP A 83 53.51 30.04 -50.06
N ASP A 84 53.39 28.80 -50.58
CA ASP A 84 54.05 27.64 -49.96
C ASP A 84 55.49 27.47 -50.42
N TRP A 85 56.39 27.94 -49.65
CA TRP A 85 57.80 27.80 -49.90
C TRP A 85 58.36 26.37 -49.87
N LEU A 86 57.62 25.41 -49.41
CA LEU A 86 57.89 23.98 -49.37
C LEU A 86 57.02 23.18 -50.34
N LEU A 87 56.31 23.84 -51.26
CA LEU A 87 55.40 23.25 -52.20
C LEU A 87 55.97 22.02 -52.90
N ASP A 88 57.14 22.14 -53.49
CA ASP A 88 57.81 21.06 -54.21
C ASP A 88 58.02 19.81 -53.32
N ILE A 89 58.37 19.99 -52.03
CA ILE A 89 58.50 18.88 -51.03
C ILE A 89 57.10 18.35 -50.71
N ARG A 90 56.14 19.20 -50.50
CA ARG A 90 54.79 18.81 -50.13
C ARG A 90 54.14 17.98 -51.24
N LEU A 91 54.41 18.25 -52.55
CA LEU A 91 53.87 17.50 -53.65
C LEU A 91 54.26 16.00 -53.68
N TYR A 92 55.38 15.62 -53.08
CA TYR A 92 55.78 14.22 -52.98
C TYR A 92 55.79 13.68 -51.53
N ALA A 93 55.48 14.51 -50.57
CA ALA A 93 55.33 14.13 -49.19
C ALA A 93 53.87 13.64 -48.90
N ARG A 94 53.71 13.09 -47.72
CA ARG A 94 52.35 12.75 -47.22
C ARG A 94 51.85 13.81 -46.26
N SER A 95 50.66 14.31 -46.46
CA SER A 95 50.00 15.15 -45.45
C SER A 95 49.35 14.26 -44.38
N PHE A 96 49.65 14.61 -43.14
CA PHE A 96 49.06 14.01 -41.95
C PHE A 96 48.25 15.10 -41.24
N ARG A 97 47.02 14.76 -40.88
CA ARG A 97 46.17 15.61 -40.08
C ARG A 97 45.71 14.81 -38.86
N ALA A 98 46.15 15.21 -37.70
CA ALA A 98 45.59 14.76 -36.47
C ALA A 98 45.18 16.00 -35.71
N ASP A 99 43.92 16.15 -35.53
CA ASP A 99 43.31 17.04 -34.58
C ASP A 99 42.55 16.18 -33.55
N ARG A 100 42.42 16.71 -32.37
CA ARG A 100 41.78 16.01 -31.25
C ARG A 100 40.35 15.59 -31.57
N ALA A 101 39.60 16.36 -32.36
CA ALA A 101 38.24 16.03 -32.75
C ALA A 101 38.17 14.80 -33.65
N SER A 102 39.13 14.64 -34.57
CA SER A 102 39.22 13.43 -35.40
C SER A 102 39.58 12.18 -34.62
N LEU A 103 40.50 12.32 -33.64
CA LEU A 103 40.84 11.22 -32.71
C LEU A 103 39.64 10.80 -31.86
N LEU A 104 38.89 11.76 -31.35
CA LEU A 104 37.65 11.50 -30.57
C LEU A 104 36.57 10.79 -31.41
N LEU A 105 36.47 11.16 -32.72
CA LEU A 105 35.54 10.54 -33.65
C LEU A 105 35.85 9.04 -33.80
N ASP A 106 37.11 8.71 -33.96
CA ASP A 106 37.60 7.32 -34.08
C ASP A 106 37.48 6.57 -32.75
N GLU A 107 37.85 7.20 -31.62
CA GLU A 107 37.74 6.61 -30.29
C GLU A 107 36.28 6.27 -29.92
N LEU A 108 35.33 7.12 -30.31
CA LEU A 108 33.89 6.90 -30.13
C LEU A 108 33.29 5.94 -31.17
N GLY A 109 34.03 5.53 -32.20
CA GLY A 109 33.56 4.65 -33.26
C GLY A 109 32.50 5.29 -34.17
N LEU A 110 32.52 6.62 -34.30
CA LEU A 110 31.56 7.37 -35.14
C LEU A 110 32.00 7.38 -36.62
N THR A 111 31.05 7.17 -37.50
CA THR A 111 31.34 7.07 -38.95
C THR A 111 31.11 8.38 -39.69
N ARG A 112 30.38 9.33 -39.11
CA ARG A 112 29.96 10.58 -39.74
C ARG A 112 30.98 11.69 -39.57
N GLN A 113 31.74 11.99 -40.60
CA GLN A 113 32.84 12.97 -40.57
C GLN A 113 32.41 14.40 -40.20
N HIS A 114 31.16 14.81 -40.46
CA HIS A 114 30.66 16.14 -40.10
C HIS A 114 30.55 16.33 -38.56
N LEU A 115 30.53 15.25 -37.77
CA LEU A 115 30.48 15.32 -36.31
C LEU A 115 31.81 15.84 -35.72
N ARG A 116 32.86 15.94 -36.51
CA ARG A 116 34.18 16.48 -36.07
C ARG A 116 34.01 17.89 -35.49
N GLN A 117 33.33 18.79 -36.20
CA GLN A 117 33.11 20.15 -35.69
C GLN A 117 32.26 20.15 -34.42
N HIS A 118 31.25 19.33 -34.34
CA HIS A 118 30.43 19.19 -33.16
C HIS A 118 31.24 18.70 -31.92
N LEU A 119 32.11 17.70 -32.10
CA LEU A 119 33.01 17.23 -31.05
C LEU A 119 34.02 18.30 -30.61
N PHE A 120 34.52 19.11 -31.55
CA PHE A 120 35.38 20.25 -31.23
C PHE A 120 34.66 21.29 -30.38
N ASP A 121 33.42 21.62 -30.70
CA ASP A 121 32.58 22.53 -29.92
C ASP A 121 32.27 21.97 -28.51
N ARG A 122 32.25 20.64 -28.35
CA ARG A 122 32.00 19.92 -27.08
C ARG A 122 33.29 19.48 -26.38
N ARG A 123 34.50 20.00 -26.76
CA ARG A 123 35.78 19.61 -26.20
C ARG A 123 35.84 19.68 -24.68
N LYS A 124 35.22 20.71 -24.06
CA LYS A 124 35.14 20.83 -22.59
C LYS A 124 34.55 19.59 -21.90
N PHE A 125 33.56 18.96 -22.51
CA PHE A 125 32.99 17.71 -22.03
C PHE A 125 33.95 16.54 -22.25
N CYS A 126 34.59 16.47 -23.43
CA CYS A 126 35.44 15.36 -23.85
C CYS A 126 36.79 15.31 -23.15
N ASP A 127 37.26 16.41 -22.53
CA ASP A 127 38.56 16.51 -21.85
C ASP A 127 38.73 15.58 -20.63
N ASN A 128 37.70 14.94 -20.18
CA ASN A 128 37.77 14.02 -19.05
C ASN A 128 37.56 12.57 -19.52
N LYS A 129 38.56 11.72 -19.27
CA LYS A 129 38.54 10.30 -19.69
C LYS A 129 37.39 9.48 -19.11
N ASP A 130 37.01 9.73 -17.87
CA ASP A 130 35.92 8.99 -17.26
C ASP A 130 34.57 9.34 -17.90
N ARG A 131 34.37 10.64 -18.24
CA ARG A 131 33.17 11.05 -18.98
C ARG A 131 33.13 10.45 -20.37
N LEU A 132 34.28 10.50 -21.08
CA LEU A 132 34.40 9.95 -22.43
C LEU A 132 34.12 8.45 -22.45
N LYS A 133 34.65 7.68 -21.49
CA LYS A 133 34.39 6.26 -21.35
C LYS A 133 32.90 5.96 -21.09
N LYS A 134 32.24 6.79 -20.30
CA LYS A 134 30.80 6.65 -20.07
C LYS A 134 30.00 7.00 -21.32
N LEU A 135 30.40 8.03 -22.05
CA LEU A 135 29.77 8.40 -23.32
C LEU A 135 29.90 7.26 -24.34
N GLN A 136 31.10 6.68 -24.46
CA GLN A 136 31.37 5.56 -25.36
C GLN A 136 30.43 4.36 -25.16
N ALA A 137 30.01 4.11 -23.91
CA ALA A 137 29.04 3.05 -23.58
C ALA A 137 27.65 3.32 -24.17
N PHE A 138 27.34 4.56 -24.52
CA PHE A 138 26.02 4.96 -25.06
C PHE A 138 26.07 5.20 -26.58
N VAL A 139 27.24 5.51 -27.14
CA VAL A 139 27.40 5.93 -28.54
C VAL A 139 27.13 4.77 -29.52
N ALA A 140 26.46 5.06 -30.61
CA ALA A 140 26.29 4.20 -31.79
C ALA A 140 26.95 4.83 -33.00
N ALA A 141 27.42 4.00 -33.95
CA ALA A 141 28.23 4.45 -35.10
C ALA A 141 27.51 5.46 -36.02
N ASP A 142 26.17 5.42 -35.99
CA ASP A 142 25.29 6.26 -36.83
C ASP A 142 24.64 7.42 -36.07
N ASP A 143 25.12 7.75 -34.89
CA ASP A 143 24.60 8.86 -34.08
C ASP A 143 24.68 10.19 -34.83
N THR A 144 23.71 11.04 -34.50
CA THR A 144 23.65 12.43 -34.97
C THR A 144 24.20 13.37 -33.88
N GLU A 145 24.39 14.66 -34.21
CA GLU A 145 24.76 15.71 -33.26
C GLU A 145 23.79 15.74 -32.05
N ALA A 146 22.47 15.67 -32.33
CA ALA A 146 21.45 15.66 -31.30
C ALA A 146 21.49 14.39 -30.43
N ASP A 147 21.88 13.24 -30.99
CA ASP A 147 22.08 12.01 -30.24
C ASP A 147 23.27 12.12 -29.31
N LEU A 148 24.37 12.70 -29.79
CA LEU A 148 25.57 12.92 -28.99
C LEU A 148 25.30 13.89 -27.82
N ASP A 149 24.67 15.03 -28.08
CA ASP A 149 24.31 15.99 -27.05
C ASP A 149 23.40 15.34 -25.99
N ARG A 150 22.38 14.59 -26.40
CA ARG A 150 21.52 13.83 -25.49
C ARG A 150 22.31 12.86 -24.61
N LYS A 151 23.25 12.12 -25.22
CA LYS A 151 24.10 11.14 -24.53
C LYS A 151 25.09 11.82 -23.58
N MET A 152 25.63 12.97 -23.96
CA MET A 152 26.48 13.79 -23.07
C MET A 152 25.70 14.29 -21.86
N ILE A 153 24.48 14.78 -22.06
CA ILE A 153 23.60 15.19 -20.95
C ILE A 153 23.28 13.99 -20.04
N ALA A 154 23.00 12.80 -20.61
CA ALA A 154 22.78 11.59 -19.85
C ALA A 154 23.97 11.22 -18.94
N VAL A 155 25.19 11.34 -19.46
CA VAL A 155 26.42 11.10 -18.68
C VAL A 155 26.56 12.10 -17.53
N VAL A 156 26.33 13.39 -17.79
CA VAL A 156 26.41 14.46 -16.75
C VAL A 156 25.34 14.26 -15.70
N ALA A 157 24.13 13.96 -16.11
CA ALA A 157 23.00 13.72 -15.21
C ALA A 157 23.12 12.39 -14.45
N LYS A 158 24.06 11.50 -14.84
CA LYS A 158 24.17 10.12 -14.33
C LYS A 158 22.92 9.29 -14.60
N ALA A 159 22.32 9.47 -15.76
CA ALA A 159 21.14 8.72 -16.16
C ALA A 159 21.54 7.29 -16.58
N ASP A 160 20.71 6.30 -16.18
CA ASP A 160 20.97 4.89 -16.48
C ASP A 160 20.84 4.58 -17.98
N GLN A 161 20.01 5.37 -18.68
CA GLN A 161 19.76 5.25 -20.12
C GLN A 161 19.76 6.66 -20.76
N PRO A 162 20.25 6.81 -21.99
CA PRO A 162 20.31 8.11 -22.66
C PRO A 162 18.95 8.50 -23.31
N GLU A 163 17.87 8.18 -22.65
CA GLU A 163 16.50 8.51 -23.05
C GLU A 163 16.04 9.80 -22.36
N TRP A 164 15.36 10.68 -23.09
CA TRP A 164 14.97 11.99 -22.57
C TRP A 164 14.14 11.92 -21.28
N PHE A 165 13.16 11.01 -21.19
CA PHE A 165 12.37 10.90 -19.94
C PHE A 165 13.21 10.46 -18.74
N THR A 166 14.20 9.60 -18.97
CA THR A 166 15.14 9.18 -17.94
C THR A 166 16.04 10.34 -17.52
N ILE A 167 16.54 11.13 -18.49
CA ILE A 167 17.37 12.32 -18.24
C ILE A 167 16.59 13.35 -17.42
N PHE A 168 15.37 13.73 -17.84
CA PHE A 168 14.52 14.67 -17.09
C PHE A 168 14.28 14.20 -15.67
N ARG A 169 13.83 12.95 -15.49
CA ARG A 169 13.58 12.38 -14.17
C ARG A 169 14.83 12.36 -13.28
N THR A 170 15.99 12.09 -13.85
CA THR A 170 17.25 12.04 -13.10
C THR A 170 17.70 13.44 -12.69
N LEU A 171 17.59 14.43 -13.55
CA LEU A 171 17.87 15.84 -13.20
C LEU A 171 16.93 16.38 -12.15
N PHE A 172 15.63 16.07 -12.22
CA PHE A 172 14.68 16.43 -11.17
C PHE A 172 14.95 15.67 -9.86
N HIS A 173 15.30 14.40 -9.93
CA HIS A 173 15.69 13.62 -8.76
C HIS A 173 16.89 14.26 -8.03
N ALA A 174 17.86 14.78 -8.77
CA ALA A 174 19.06 15.41 -8.22
C ALA A 174 18.78 16.60 -7.29
N TYR A 175 17.63 17.29 -7.43
CA TYR A 175 17.20 18.29 -6.44
C TYR A 175 17.09 17.73 -5.02
N THR A 176 16.73 16.46 -4.90
CA THR A 176 16.47 15.80 -3.61
C THR A 176 17.70 15.08 -3.04
N GLU A 177 18.80 15.04 -3.78
CA GLU A 177 20.09 14.49 -3.34
C GLU A 177 20.86 15.52 -2.51
N THR A 178 20.33 15.84 -1.33
CA THR A 178 20.94 16.77 -0.37
C THR A 178 21.63 16.01 0.76
N GLU A 179 22.56 16.66 1.47
CA GLU A 179 23.19 16.13 2.68
C GLU A 179 22.13 15.73 3.72
N PRO A 180 22.36 14.69 4.53
CA PRO A 180 21.41 14.27 5.56
C PRO A 180 21.03 15.42 6.50
N GLY A 181 19.74 15.74 6.55
CA GLY A 181 19.20 16.84 7.37
C GLY A 181 19.07 18.18 6.65
N GLN A 182 19.56 18.31 5.44
CA GLN A 182 19.35 19.49 4.61
C GLN A 182 18.04 19.40 3.82
N GLU A 183 17.21 20.46 3.85
CA GLU A 183 16.07 20.59 2.94
C GLU A 183 16.59 21.05 1.56
N PHE A 184 16.00 20.51 0.50
CA PHE A 184 16.29 20.98 -0.86
C PHE A 184 15.55 22.27 -1.16
N ASP A 185 16.10 23.10 -2.06
CA ASP A 185 15.45 24.30 -2.56
C ASP A 185 15.35 24.21 -4.09
N LEU A 186 14.12 24.29 -4.61
CA LEU A 186 13.86 24.32 -6.05
C LEU A 186 14.39 25.59 -6.75
N ASP A 187 14.69 26.64 -6.00
CA ASP A 187 15.24 27.87 -6.56
C ASP A 187 16.75 27.74 -6.86
N VAL A 188 17.39 26.72 -6.31
CA VAL A 188 18.82 26.41 -6.54
C VAL A 188 18.93 25.20 -7.47
N PRO A 189 19.47 25.36 -8.70
CA PRO A 189 19.63 24.23 -9.60
C PRO A 189 20.51 23.13 -8.99
N PRO A 190 20.27 21.85 -9.31
CA PRO A 190 21.12 20.77 -8.81
C PRO A 190 22.52 20.82 -9.46
N PRO A 191 23.59 20.36 -8.78
CA PRO A 191 24.96 20.39 -9.29
C PRO A 191 25.13 19.73 -10.67
N ALA A 192 24.29 18.75 -10.99
CA ALA A 192 24.29 18.13 -12.33
C ALA A 192 23.89 19.14 -13.41
N TRP A 193 22.96 20.04 -13.12
CA TRP A 193 22.55 21.08 -14.06
C TRP A 193 23.65 22.12 -14.29
N GLU A 194 24.36 22.55 -13.26
CA GLU A 194 25.52 23.43 -13.39
C GLU A 194 26.59 22.84 -14.32
N GLN A 195 26.74 21.51 -14.32
CA GLN A 195 27.66 20.86 -15.25
C GLN A 195 27.12 20.85 -16.69
N VAL A 196 25.78 20.72 -16.88
CA VAL A 196 25.16 20.83 -18.21
C VAL A 196 25.43 22.21 -18.82
N GLU A 197 25.23 23.28 -18.02
CA GLU A 197 25.54 24.67 -18.46
C GLU A 197 27.04 24.88 -18.71
N LYS A 198 27.90 24.36 -17.82
CA LYS A 198 29.37 24.47 -17.95
C LYS A 198 29.89 23.85 -19.25
N PHE A 199 29.27 22.79 -19.75
CA PHE A 199 29.69 22.11 -20.97
C PHE A 199 28.97 22.63 -22.23
N ASP A 200 28.19 23.70 -22.11
CA ASP A 200 27.45 24.34 -23.20
C ASP A 200 26.47 23.36 -23.90
N ILE A 201 25.84 22.45 -23.13
CA ILE A 201 24.85 21.45 -23.59
C ILE A 201 23.44 21.66 -23.03
N ASP A 202 23.15 22.84 -22.49
CA ASP A 202 21.82 23.24 -22.01
C ASP A 202 20.84 23.54 -23.13
N ALA A 203 21.29 24.15 -24.23
CA ALA A 203 20.42 24.47 -25.37
C ALA A 203 19.75 23.22 -25.99
N PRO A 204 20.44 22.10 -26.24
CA PRO A 204 19.82 20.84 -26.66
C PRO A 204 18.78 20.31 -25.67
N PHE A 205 18.99 20.45 -24.37
CA PHE A 205 18.04 20.07 -23.32
C PHE A 205 16.75 20.90 -23.41
N TRP A 206 16.86 22.23 -23.52
CA TRP A 206 15.71 23.11 -23.67
C TRP A 206 14.96 22.89 -24.97
N GLN A 207 15.67 22.58 -26.04
CA GLN A 207 15.04 22.19 -27.30
C GLN A 207 14.25 20.86 -27.13
N ALA A 208 14.79 19.90 -26.40
CA ALA A 208 14.06 18.67 -26.09
C ALA A 208 12.84 18.94 -25.19
N ALA A 209 12.96 19.81 -24.19
CA ALA A 209 11.84 20.22 -23.34
C ALA A 209 10.72 20.89 -24.16
N LYS A 210 11.08 21.73 -25.14
CA LYS A 210 10.15 22.36 -26.06
C LYS A 210 9.46 21.32 -26.94
N THR A 211 10.21 20.42 -27.54
CA THR A 211 9.69 19.43 -28.47
C THR A 211 8.79 18.41 -27.75
N LEU A 212 9.21 17.91 -26.59
CA LEU A 212 8.51 16.84 -25.86
C LEU A 212 7.34 17.35 -25.02
N PHE A 213 7.50 18.48 -24.35
CA PHE A 213 6.54 18.99 -23.37
C PHE A 213 5.86 20.31 -23.80
N GLY A 214 6.31 20.92 -24.90
CA GLY A 214 5.84 22.24 -25.33
C GLY A 214 6.32 23.37 -24.42
N TYR A 215 7.36 23.14 -23.60
CA TYR A 215 7.89 24.14 -22.69
C TYR A 215 8.74 25.16 -23.43
N SER A 216 8.33 26.42 -23.38
CA SER A 216 9.04 27.53 -24.03
C SER A 216 8.87 28.79 -23.18
N GLU A 217 9.95 29.26 -22.62
CA GLU A 217 10.03 30.51 -21.83
C GLU A 217 11.25 31.32 -22.28
N GLU A 218 11.23 32.62 -22.12
CA GLU A 218 12.36 33.51 -22.46
C GLU A 218 13.60 33.16 -21.64
N ILE A 219 13.39 32.87 -20.35
CA ILE A 219 14.44 32.38 -19.43
C ILE A 219 13.96 31.05 -18.87
N PRO A 220 14.31 29.93 -19.53
CA PRO A 220 13.87 28.61 -19.10
C PRO A 220 14.56 28.19 -17.79
N SER A 221 13.84 27.47 -16.93
CA SER A 221 14.39 26.91 -15.69
C SER A 221 13.82 25.54 -15.39
N LEU A 222 14.62 24.67 -14.78
CA LEU A 222 14.19 23.33 -14.35
C LEU A 222 13.01 23.41 -13.37
N ARG A 223 13.02 24.38 -12.46
CA ARG A 223 11.94 24.65 -11.52
C ARG A 223 10.61 24.93 -12.24
N ASN A 224 10.62 25.88 -13.17
CA ASN A 224 9.38 26.27 -13.88
C ASN A 224 8.88 25.13 -14.74
N LEU A 225 9.75 24.40 -15.42
CA LEU A 225 9.39 23.20 -16.18
C LEU A 225 8.71 22.18 -15.27
N LEU A 226 9.31 21.87 -14.11
CA LEU A 226 8.77 20.90 -13.16
C LEU A 226 7.39 21.30 -12.63
N ILE A 227 7.22 22.54 -12.17
CA ILE A 227 5.93 23.06 -11.68
C ILE A 227 4.88 22.95 -12.79
N ARG A 228 5.20 23.37 -14.00
CA ARG A 228 4.27 23.30 -15.13
C ARG A 228 3.92 21.87 -15.52
N MET A 229 4.85 20.93 -15.42
CA MET A 229 4.55 19.50 -15.63
C MET A 229 3.54 18.98 -14.61
N PHE A 230 3.75 19.24 -13.30
CA PHE A 230 2.81 18.80 -12.27
C PHE A 230 1.44 19.45 -12.41
N VAL A 231 1.38 20.76 -12.69
CA VAL A 231 0.11 21.47 -12.91
C VAL A 231 -0.61 20.96 -14.16
N THR A 232 0.13 20.58 -15.20
CA THR A 232 -0.44 20.03 -16.44
C THR A 232 -1.06 18.65 -16.19
N ASP A 233 -0.39 17.77 -15.43
CA ASP A 233 -0.93 16.47 -15.06
C ASP A 233 -2.18 16.62 -14.18
N PHE A 234 -2.14 17.52 -13.19
CA PHE A 234 -3.31 17.87 -12.37
C PHE A 234 -4.49 18.34 -13.24
N ALA A 235 -4.25 19.32 -14.12
CA ALA A 235 -5.29 19.89 -14.98
C ALA A 235 -5.88 18.86 -15.96
N HIS A 236 -5.09 17.88 -16.39
CA HIS A 236 -5.56 16.81 -17.28
C HIS A 236 -6.55 15.86 -16.61
N HIS A 237 -6.33 15.54 -15.35
CA HIS A 237 -7.15 14.59 -14.59
C HIS A 237 -8.29 15.28 -13.83
N LEU A 238 -8.24 16.61 -13.68
CA LEU A 238 -9.30 17.39 -13.06
C LEU A 238 -10.53 17.45 -13.98
N LYS A 239 -11.71 17.08 -13.46
CA LYS A 239 -12.96 17.31 -14.17
C LYS A 239 -13.46 18.73 -13.88
N GLY A 240 -13.82 19.45 -14.93
CA GLY A 240 -14.28 20.84 -14.85
C GLY A 240 -13.14 21.84 -15.13
N GLU A 241 -13.35 23.10 -14.72
CA GLU A 241 -12.45 24.18 -15.03
C GLU A 241 -11.18 24.17 -14.17
N VAL A 242 -10.03 24.38 -14.81
CA VAL A 242 -8.76 24.59 -14.10
C VAL A 242 -8.79 25.92 -13.37
N PRO A 243 -8.33 25.99 -12.11
CA PRO A 243 -8.24 27.27 -11.38
C PRO A 243 -7.54 28.36 -12.21
N ILE A 244 -8.07 29.58 -12.20
CA ILE A 244 -7.52 30.69 -12.99
C ILE A 244 -6.03 30.89 -12.72
N ALA A 245 -5.62 30.77 -11.44
CA ALA A 245 -4.20 30.89 -11.04
C ALA A 245 -3.28 29.85 -11.71
N PHE A 246 -3.83 28.73 -12.19
CA PHE A 246 -3.06 27.65 -12.78
C PHE A 246 -3.13 27.61 -14.31
N GLN A 247 -4.06 28.32 -14.92
CA GLN A 247 -4.27 28.27 -16.38
C GLN A 247 -2.99 28.60 -17.18
N ASN A 248 -2.24 29.61 -16.73
CA ASN A 248 -0.98 30.01 -17.36
C ASN A 248 0.19 29.05 -17.09
N LEU A 249 0.03 28.13 -16.15
CA LEU A 249 1.04 27.11 -15.83
C LEU A 249 0.83 25.81 -16.62
N VAL A 250 -0.33 25.63 -17.23
CA VAL A 250 -0.62 24.44 -18.04
C VAL A 250 0.19 24.50 -19.33
N LEU A 251 0.90 23.43 -19.64
CA LEU A 251 1.66 23.26 -20.87
C LEU A 251 0.73 23.03 -22.06
N PRO A 252 1.16 23.36 -23.28
CA PRO A 252 0.39 23.18 -24.50
C PRO A 252 -0.10 21.74 -24.69
N THR A 253 -1.20 21.60 -25.43
CA THR A 253 -1.84 20.29 -25.66
C THR A 253 -0.91 19.29 -26.36
N SER A 254 -0.02 19.75 -27.23
CA SER A 254 0.98 18.93 -27.92
C SER A 254 1.91 18.19 -26.99
N GLY A 255 2.35 18.82 -25.88
CA GLY A 255 3.27 18.21 -24.92
C GLY A 255 2.59 17.43 -23.79
N ARG A 256 1.28 17.62 -23.58
CA ARG A 256 0.55 17.12 -22.41
C ARG A 256 0.65 15.60 -22.23
N ARG A 257 0.58 14.83 -23.31
CA ARG A 257 0.68 13.36 -23.27
C ARG A 257 2.02 12.90 -22.72
N ASN A 258 3.11 13.48 -23.19
CA ASN A 258 4.44 13.16 -22.72
C ASN A 258 4.66 13.52 -21.26
N VAL A 259 4.06 14.63 -20.79
CA VAL A 259 4.06 15.00 -19.35
C VAL A 259 3.41 13.90 -18.51
N ILE A 260 2.19 13.48 -18.87
CA ILE A 260 1.46 12.45 -18.15
C ILE A 260 2.26 11.14 -18.06
N VAL A 261 2.78 10.69 -19.20
CA VAL A 261 3.56 9.44 -19.24
C VAL A 261 4.85 9.56 -18.44
N CYS A 262 5.58 10.67 -18.58
CA CYS A 262 6.83 10.90 -17.86
C CYS A 262 6.61 10.92 -16.33
N LEU A 263 5.59 11.63 -15.86
CA LEU A 263 5.27 11.72 -14.43
C LEU A 263 4.73 10.39 -13.87
N ALA A 264 3.90 9.65 -14.63
CA ALA A 264 3.41 8.34 -14.21
C ALA A 264 4.57 7.34 -14.04
N GLN A 265 5.51 7.30 -14.99
CA GLN A 265 6.70 6.47 -14.90
C GLN A 265 7.63 6.87 -13.74
N TRP A 266 7.73 8.16 -13.44
CA TRP A 266 8.54 8.63 -12.31
C TRP A 266 7.91 8.28 -10.97
N ARG A 267 6.63 8.54 -10.82
CA ARG A 267 5.84 8.19 -9.64
C ARG A 267 5.92 6.70 -9.31
N ASP A 268 5.93 5.84 -10.35
CA ASP A 268 5.98 4.40 -10.20
C ASP A 268 7.40 3.82 -10.08
N SER A 269 8.43 4.66 -10.15
CA SER A 269 9.84 4.23 -10.08
C SER A 269 10.20 3.78 -8.66
N ALA A 270 10.72 2.55 -8.54
CA ALA A 270 11.18 2.01 -7.26
C ALA A 270 12.34 2.81 -6.65
N SER A 271 13.23 3.36 -7.48
CA SER A 271 14.42 4.12 -7.04
C SER A 271 14.17 5.62 -6.89
N LYS A 272 13.28 6.20 -7.70
CA LYS A 272 13.08 7.66 -7.81
C LYS A 272 11.70 8.15 -7.32
N GLY A 273 10.77 7.25 -6.94
CA GLY A 273 9.43 7.63 -6.47
C GLY A 273 9.44 8.55 -5.23
N SER A 274 10.40 8.37 -4.32
CA SER A 274 10.54 9.25 -3.16
C SER A 274 10.86 10.71 -3.54
N SER A 275 11.62 10.94 -4.59
CA SER A 275 11.89 12.29 -5.10
C SER A 275 10.66 12.92 -5.74
N TYR A 276 9.85 12.14 -6.46
CA TYR A 276 8.55 12.58 -6.95
C TYR A 276 7.69 13.14 -5.81
N ASP A 277 7.52 12.36 -4.74
CA ASP A 277 6.70 12.76 -3.58
C ASP A 277 7.19 14.05 -2.92
N ARG A 278 8.51 14.20 -2.76
CA ARG A 278 9.12 15.38 -2.14
C ARG A 278 8.92 16.64 -2.99
N LEU A 279 9.15 16.52 -4.28
CA LEU A 279 9.06 17.64 -5.23
C LEU A 279 7.62 18.07 -5.48
N VAL A 280 6.69 17.10 -5.54
CA VAL A 280 5.27 17.41 -5.69
C VAL A 280 4.71 18.10 -4.44
N ALA A 281 5.17 17.69 -3.24
CA ALA A 281 4.76 18.32 -1.99
C ALA A 281 5.28 19.77 -1.89
N ASP A 282 6.52 20.04 -2.34
CA ASP A 282 7.05 21.39 -2.41
C ASP A 282 6.29 22.25 -3.43
N THR A 283 6.02 21.70 -4.61
CA THR A 283 5.23 22.37 -5.63
C THR A 283 3.83 22.72 -5.12
N ALA A 284 3.13 21.81 -4.45
CA ALA A 284 1.80 22.04 -3.90
C ALA A 284 1.78 23.24 -2.93
N ARG A 285 2.80 23.35 -2.06
CA ARG A 285 2.98 24.50 -1.15
C ARG A 285 3.20 25.81 -1.90
N ARG A 286 4.08 25.81 -2.91
CA ARG A 286 4.43 27.01 -3.70
C ARG A 286 3.23 27.56 -4.47
N ILE A 287 2.41 26.67 -5.06
CA ILE A 287 1.21 27.09 -5.79
C ILE A 287 -0.03 27.27 -4.90
N LYS A 288 0.11 27.08 -3.57
CA LYS A 288 -0.99 27.16 -2.59
C LYS A 288 -2.18 26.28 -2.99
N LEU A 289 -1.90 25.05 -3.41
CA LEU A 289 -2.89 24.13 -3.99
C LEU A 289 -4.09 23.93 -3.04
N GLU A 290 -3.87 23.80 -1.74
CA GLU A 290 -4.93 23.55 -0.75
C GLU A 290 -6.05 24.59 -0.81
N ASP A 291 -5.73 25.88 -1.01
CA ASP A 291 -6.72 26.96 -1.12
C ASP A 291 -7.66 26.75 -2.31
N HIS A 292 -7.18 26.14 -3.37
CA HIS A 292 -7.94 25.88 -4.60
C HIS A 292 -8.71 24.55 -4.59
N LEU A 293 -8.44 23.66 -3.62
CA LEU A 293 -9.15 22.37 -3.48
C LEU A 293 -10.39 22.49 -2.59
N GLN A 294 -10.46 23.46 -1.67
CA GLN A 294 -11.54 23.57 -0.65
C GLN A 294 -12.93 23.70 -1.26
N SER A 295 -13.07 24.35 -2.41
CA SER A 295 -14.35 24.60 -3.08
C SER A 295 -14.66 23.60 -4.20
N ARG A 296 -13.88 22.53 -4.34
CA ARG A 296 -14.04 21.58 -5.44
C ARG A 296 -14.96 20.43 -5.07
N GLU A 297 -15.85 20.10 -6.00
CA GLU A 297 -16.70 18.93 -5.89
C GLU A 297 -15.88 17.64 -5.90
N LEU A 298 -16.33 16.64 -5.16
CA LEU A 298 -15.67 15.33 -5.06
C LEU A 298 -15.41 14.70 -6.45
N ASP A 299 -16.42 14.73 -7.31
CA ASP A 299 -16.36 14.11 -8.64
C ASP A 299 -15.33 14.73 -9.56
N ALA A 300 -14.95 15.99 -9.29
CA ALA A 300 -13.86 16.65 -10.02
C ALA A 300 -12.48 16.10 -9.66
N LEU A 301 -12.32 15.55 -8.46
CA LEU A 301 -11.02 15.18 -7.89
C LEU A 301 -10.72 13.67 -7.96
N ILE A 302 -11.74 12.81 -8.13
CA ILE A 302 -11.62 11.34 -8.02
C ILE A 302 -10.51 10.77 -8.92
N ASP A 303 -10.27 11.37 -10.07
CA ASP A 303 -9.32 10.89 -11.06
C ASP A 303 -7.91 11.49 -10.90
N VAL A 304 -7.76 12.51 -10.06
CA VAL A 304 -6.50 13.25 -9.87
C VAL A 304 -5.57 12.51 -8.90
N MET A 305 -4.41 12.05 -9.41
CA MET A 305 -3.40 11.32 -8.62
C MET A 305 -2.09 12.12 -8.45
N THR A 306 -2.01 13.35 -8.95
CA THR A 306 -0.78 14.14 -8.98
C THR A 306 -0.30 14.52 -7.60
N PHE A 307 -1.17 15.12 -6.79
CA PHE A 307 -0.82 15.71 -5.49
C PHE A 307 -1.44 14.95 -4.32
N PHE A 308 -0.65 14.79 -3.25
CA PHE A 308 -1.14 14.20 -2.00
C PHE A 308 -2.28 15.01 -1.34
N ASP A 309 -2.28 16.35 -1.49
CA ASP A 309 -3.30 17.21 -0.92
C ASP A 309 -4.71 16.95 -1.49
N VAL A 310 -4.78 16.37 -2.69
CA VAL A 310 -6.05 15.92 -3.29
C VAL A 310 -6.68 14.79 -2.47
N GLU A 311 -5.88 13.89 -1.89
CA GLU A 311 -6.39 12.83 -1.01
C GLU A 311 -7.08 13.41 0.23
N LYS A 312 -6.47 14.44 0.84
CA LYS A 312 -7.09 15.12 1.98
C LYS A 312 -8.43 15.75 1.62
N ALA A 313 -8.52 16.37 0.44
CA ALA A 313 -9.76 16.96 -0.06
C ALA A 313 -10.83 15.89 -0.32
N ILE A 314 -10.47 14.77 -0.93
CA ILE A 314 -11.38 13.63 -1.18
C ILE A 314 -11.88 13.04 0.13
N VAL A 315 -11.00 12.76 1.10
CA VAL A 315 -11.37 12.22 2.41
C VAL A 315 -12.31 13.16 3.16
N ARG A 316 -12.04 14.48 3.16
CA ARG A 316 -12.96 15.49 3.75
C ARG A 316 -14.32 15.47 3.06
N SER A 317 -14.36 15.50 1.75
CA SER A 317 -15.61 15.53 0.98
C SER A 317 -16.44 14.24 1.16
N LEU A 318 -15.79 13.07 1.14
CA LEU A 318 -16.45 11.80 1.43
C LEU A 318 -16.98 11.75 2.86
N ARG A 319 -16.19 12.18 3.85
CA ARG A 319 -16.62 12.27 5.25
C ARG A 319 -17.87 13.14 5.38
N ASP A 320 -17.86 14.34 4.81
CA ASP A 320 -18.95 15.29 4.92
C ASP A 320 -20.21 14.76 4.21
N ARG A 321 -20.06 14.06 3.09
CA ARG A 321 -21.14 13.38 2.38
C ARG A 321 -21.71 12.22 3.20
N VAL A 322 -20.85 11.38 3.82
CA VAL A 322 -21.27 10.23 4.64
C VAL A 322 -21.96 10.69 5.93
N THR A 323 -21.56 11.80 6.53
CA THR A 323 -22.17 12.32 7.76
C THR A 323 -23.39 13.22 7.51
N SER A 324 -23.66 13.60 6.26
CA SER A 324 -24.78 14.47 5.90
C SER A 324 -26.12 13.75 6.11
N THR A 325 -27.01 14.35 6.88
CA THR A 325 -28.38 13.84 7.09
C THR A 325 -29.32 14.15 5.91
N ALA A 326 -28.89 15.00 4.99
CA ALA A 326 -29.70 15.51 3.88
C ALA A 326 -29.66 14.60 2.62
N GLN A 327 -28.70 13.69 2.53
CA GLN A 327 -28.52 12.83 1.36
C GLN A 327 -28.61 11.35 1.72
N THR A 328 -29.24 10.56 0.86
CA THR A 328 -29.18 9.09 0.96
C THR A 328 -27.78 8.65 0.51
N ILE A 329 -27.04 7.98 1.41
CA ILE A 329 -25.70 7.51 1.15
C ILE A 329 -25.76 6.29 0.23
N ASN A 330 -25.02 6.35 -0.86
CA ASN A 330 -24.73 5.18 -1.68
C ASN A 330 -23.42 4.53 -1.19
N ALA A 331 -23.53 3.50 -0.36
CA ALA A 331 -22.34 2.81 0.19
C ALA A 331 -21.47 2.18 -0.90
N ASP A 332 -22.07 1.74 -2.01
CA ASP A 332 -21.33 1.16 -3.13
C ASP A 332 -20.50 2.21 -3.88
N GLU A 333 -21.00 3.44 -4.00
CA GLU A 333 -20.23 4.56 -4.55
C GLU A 333 -19.04 4.89 -3.68
N VAL A 334 -19.23 5.00 -2.35
CA VAL A 334 -18.12 5.24 -1.41
C VAL A 334 -17.08 4.13 -1.50
N ARG A 335 -17.52 2.88 -1.56
CA ARG A 335 -16.64 1.70 -1.70
C ARG A 335 -15.86 1.74 -3.02
N ALA A 336 -16.49 2.11 -4.12
CA ALA A 336 -15.85 2.22 -5.42
C ALA A 336 -14.75 3.29 -5.43
N ILE A 337 -15.04 4.47 -4.85
CA ILE A 337 -14.06 5.55 -4.72
C ILE A 337 -12.91 5.11 -3.81
N ALA A 338 -13.22 4.57 -2.63
CA ALA A 338 -12.21 4.09 -1.68
C ALA A 338 -11.29 3.03 -2.31
N SER A 339 -11.86 2.02 -2.97
CA SER A 339 -11.11 0.97 -3.68
C SER A 339 -10.15 1.55 -4.72
N ARG A 340 -10.63 2.50 -5.53
CA ARG A 340 -9.80 3.18 -6.53
C ARG A 340 -8.64 3.94 -5.89
N ARG A 341 -8.90 4.70 -4.83
CA ARG A 341 -7.88 5.52 -4.17
C ARG A 341 -6.87 4.68 -3.39
N GLN A 342 -7.33 3.63 -2.71
CA GLN A 342 -6.47 2.67 -1.99
C GLN A 342 -5.52 1.90 -2.90
N GLY A 343 -5.91 1.65 -4.15
CA GLY A 343 -5.03 1.08 -5.18
C GLY A 343 -4.03 2.10 -5.75
N GLY A 344 -4.24 3.40 -5.53
CA GLY A 344 -3.40 4.48 -6.06
C GLY A 344 -2.10 4.69 -5.28
N HIS A 345 -1.22 5.51 -5.84
CA HIS A 345 0.11 5.79 -5.29
C HIS A 345 0.11 6.27 -3.83
N TRP A 346 -0.84 7.13 -3.47
CA TRP A 346 -0.84 7.81 -2.17
C TRP A 346 -1.40 6.97 -1.02
N ALA A 347 -2.37 6.11 -1.29
CA ALA A 347 -3.07 5.33 -0.27
C ALA A 347 -2.70 3.85 -0.27
N SER A 348 -1.92 3.36 -1.24
CA SER A 348 -1.44 1.98 -1.23
C SER A 348 -0.31 1.81 -0.22
N PRO A 349 -0.45 0.91 0.76
CA PRO A 349 0.58 0.64 1.76
C PRO A 349 1.88 0.08 1.18
N THR A 350 1.80 -0.52 -0.01
CA THR A 350 2.92 -1.16 -0.72
C THR A 350 3.65 -0.21 -1.67
N SER A 351 3.10 0.99 -1.93
CA SER A 351 3.76 1.98 -2.78
C SER A 351 5.08 2.46 -2.16
N VAL A 352 6.13 2.40 -2.97
CA VAL A 352 7.44 2.95 -2.61
C VAL A 352 7.41 4.46 -2.80
N GLY A 353 7.88 5.21 -1.79
CA GLY A 353 7.90 6.66 -1.85
C GLY A 353 8.46 7.29 -0.58
N TRP A 354 8.22 8.59 -0.43
CA TRP A 354 8.71 9.33 0.72
C TRP A 354 8.05 8.86 2.03
N SER A 355 8.88 8.56 3.04
CA SER A 355 8.42 8.02 4.33
C SER A 355 7.51 8.96 5.14
N LYS A 356 7.56 10.28 4.88
CA LYS A 356 6.66 11.25 5.51
C LYS A 356 5.22 11.21 4.98
N ILE A 357 4.95 10.48 3.89
CA ILE A 357 3.57 10.28 3.42
C ILE A 357 2.92 9.16 4.24
N PRO A 358 1.87 9.45 4.99
CA PRO A 358 1.25 8.47 5.88
C PRO A 358 0.28 7.54 5.13
N ARG A 359 0.80 6.72 4.21
CA ARG A 359 0.01 5.85 3.32
C ARG A 359 -0.91 4.89 4.07
N LYS A 360 -0.41 4.30 5.16
CA LYS A 360 -1.22 3.39 6.00
C LYS A 360 -2.38 4.10 6.68
N ALA A 361 -2.16 5.33 7.17
CA ALA A 361 -3.22 6.15 7.76
C ALA A 361 -4.26 6.54 6.72
N LEU A 362 -3.83 6.90 5.53
CA LEU A 362 -4.75 7.22 4.43
C LEU A 362 -5.55 6.00 3.99
N HIS A 363 -4.91 4.84 3.91
CA HIS A 363 -5.61 3.56 3.63
C HIS A 363 -6.70 3.29 4.67
N ALA A 364 -6.34 3.38 5.96
CA ALA A 364 -7.29 3.22 7.06
C ALA A 364 -8.41 4.27 7.04
N ALA A 365 -8.11 5.51 6.61
CA ALA A 365 -9.14 6.54 6.47
C ALA A 365 -10.21 6.15 5.43
N TYR A 366 -9.82 5.54 4.34
CA TYR A 366 -10.78 5.00 3.36
C TYR A 366 -11.57 3.81 3.93
N ASP A 367 -10.93 2.92 4.70
CA ASP A 367 -11.62 1.81 5.37
C ASP A 367 -12.68 2.34 6.36
N ALA A 368 -12.35 3.38 7.14
CA ALA A 368 -13.31 4.04 8.03
C ALA A 368 -14.49 4.63 7.29
N LEU A 369 -14.26 5.27 6.14
CA LEU A 369 -15.32 5.86 5.31
C LEU A 369 -16.26 4.79 4.74
N VAL A 370 -15.71 3.66 4.30
CA VAL A 370 -16.51 2.52 3.82
C VAL A 370 -17.35 1.93 4.96
N ALA A 371 -16.72 1.68 6.12
CA ALA A 371 -17.42 1.15 7.29
C ALA A 371 -18.54 2.10 7.77
N ALA A 372 -18.28 3.41 7.76
CA ALA A 372 -19.28 4.41 8.11
C ALA A 372 -20.45 4.47 7.10
N ALA A 373 -20.14 4.38 5.80
CA ALA A 373 -21.17 4.34 4.77
C ALA A 373 -22.07 3.09 4.91
N ASP A 374 -21.47 1.93 5.18
CA ASP A 374 -22.21 0.68 5.45
C ASP A 374 -23.05 0.80 6.74
N PHE A 375 -22.51 1.43 7.79
CA PHE A 375 -23.25 1.68 9.02
C PHE A 375 -24.53 2.52 8.78
N TYR A 376 -24.42 3.61 8.05
CA TYR A 376 -25.56 4.44 7.71
C TYR A 376 -26.53 3.73 6.74
N ALA A 377 -26.03 2.92 5.81
CA ALA A 377 -26.88 2.13 4.93
C ALA A 377 -27.78 1.17 5.71
N ILE A 378 -27.21 0.42 6.67
CA ILE A 378 -27.97 -0.47 7.55
C ILE A 378 -28.92 0.33 8.44
N ARG A 379 -28.46 1.45 9.02
CA ARG A 379 -29.34 2.34 9.80
C ARG A 379 -30.57 2.77 9.02
N ASN A 380 -30.41 3.10 7.74
CA ASN A 380 -31.49 3.54 6.88
C ASN A 380 -32.51 2.42 6.63
N LEU A 381 -32.11 1.15 6.51
CA LEU A 381 -33.00 0.00 6.43
C LEU A 381 -33.86 -0.11 7.68
N TYR A 382 -33.35 0.24 8.84
CA TYR A 382 -34.04 0.19 10.14
C TYR A 382 -34.48 1.57 10.66
N SER A 383 -34.70 2.54 9.78
CA SER A 383 -35.09 3.91 10.17
C SER A 383 -36.30 3.99 11.05
N GLY A 384 -37.30 3.07 10.86
CA GLY A 384 -38.49 2.92 11.70
C GLY A 384 -38.24 2.27 13.06
N GLY A 385 -37.01 1.80 13.35
CA GLY A 385 -36.68 1.00 14.52
C GLY A 385 -36.76 -0.50 14.25
N PHE A 386 -36.59 -1.29 15.32
CA PHE A 386 -36.56 -2.76 15.23
C PHE A 386 -37.91 -3.31 15.65
N VAL A 387 -38.58 -4.03 14.77
CA VAL A 387 -39.89 -4.67 15.04
C VAL A 387 -39.80 -6.14 14.65
N PHE A 388 -39.95 -7.02 15.63
CA PHE A 388 -39.89 -8.47 15.44
C PHE A 388 -41.06 -9.14 16.14
N GLU A 389 -41.55 -10.25 15.59
CA GLU A 389 -42.68 -11.01 16.10
C GLU A 389 -42.36 -11.92 17.29
N SER A 390 -41.10 -12.23 17.50
CA SER A 390 -40.63 -13.14 18.57
C SER A 390 -39.20 -12.89 18.98
N ALA A 391 -38.81 -13.33 20.17
CA ALA A 391 -37.46 -13.35 20.66
C ALA A 391 -36.50 -14.06 19.67
N ARG A 392 -36.94 -15.18 19.11
CA ARG A 392 -36.19 -15.94 18.12
C ARG A 392 -35.92 -15.14 16.83
N ALA A 393 -36.94 -14.46 16.33
CA ALA A 393 -36.80 -13.64 15.12
C ALA A 393 -35.78 -12.51 15.31
N LEU A 394 -35.83 -11.85 16.47
CA LEU A 394 -34.82 -10.82 16.79
C LEU A 394 -33.42 -11.42 16.98
N TYR A 395 -33.30 -12.54 17.71
CA TYR A 395 -32.03 -13.25 17.90
C TYR A 395 -31.41 -13.61 16.56
N GLN A 396 -32.19 -14.20 15.66
CA GLN A 396 -31.69 -14.53 14.30
C GLN A 396 -31.36 -13.29 13.46
N ALA A 397 -32.08 -12.18 13.61
CA ALA A 397 -31.74 -10.93 12.95
C ALA A 397 -30.42 -10.37 13.49
N TYR A 398 -30.14 -10.54 14.80
CA TYR A 398 -28.85 -10.17 15.36
C TYR A 398 -27.71 -11.01 14.78
N GLU A 399 -27.86 -12.33 14.70
CA GLU A 399 -26.88 -13.23 14.08
C GLU A 399 -26.60 -12.92 12.61
N LYS A 400 -27.61 -12.46 11.87
CA LYS A 400 -27.46 -12.22 10.41
C LYS A 400 -27.00 -10.83 10.06
N GLU A 401 -27.46 -9.82 10.78
CA GLU A 401 -27.28 -8.45 10.34
C GLU A 401 -27.06 -7.43 11.45
N LEU A 402 -27.81 -7.49 12.57
CA LEU A 402 -27.75 -6.41 13.55
C LEU A 402 -26.41 -6.32 14.29
N TYR A 403 -25.66 -7.42 14.43
CA TYR A 403 -24.29 -7.41 14.95
C TYR A 403 -23.37 -6.47 14.16
N ARG A 404 -23.69 -6.19 12.90
CA ARG A 404 -22.87 -5.31 12.05
C ARG A 404 -22.84 -3.88 12.55
N PHE A 405 -23.83 -3.41 13.29
CA PHE A 405 -23.74 -2.11 13.93
C PHE A 405 -22.58 -2.06 14.93
N ASP A 406 -22.42 -3.11 15.73
CA ASP A 406 -21.32 -3.24 16.70
C ASP A 406 -19.97 -3.34 15.97
N GLN A 407 -19.91 -4.16 14.91
CA GLN A 407 -18.68 -4.39 14.11
C GLN A 407 -18.25 -3.12 13.37
N LEU A 408 -19.16 -2.46 12.66
CA LEU A 408 -18.85 -1.27 11.86
C LEU A 408 -18.47 -0.09 12.74
N TYR A 409 -19.11 0.07 13.91
CA TYR A 409 -18.70 1.07 14.89
C TYR A 409 -17.27 0.83 15.36
N ARG A 410 -16.92 -0.39 15.75
CA ARG A 410 -15.56 -0.76 16.13
C ARG A 410 -14.56 -0.48 15.01
N LEU A 411 -14.84 -0.89 13.77
CA LEU A 411 -13.96 -0.70 12.62
C LEU A 411 -13.72 0.78 12.32
N VAL A 412 -14.74 1.65 12.44
CA VAL A 412 -14.54 3.11 12.31
C VAL A 412 -13.62 3.64 13.39
N CYS A 413 -13.77 3.21 14.65
CA CYS A 413 -12.94 3.65 15.77
C CYS A 413 -11.49 3.17 15.61
N GLU A 414 -11.27 1.90 15.27
CA GLU A 414 -9.93 1.32 15.02
C GLU A 414 -9.20 2.08 13.90
N ALA A 415 -9.88 2.34 12.80
CA ALA A 415 -9.29 3.05 11.66
C ALA A 415 -9.02 4.54 11.98
N ALA A 416 -9.89 5.19 12.77
CA ALA A 416 -9.67 6.54 13.23
C ALA A 416 -8.46 6.62 14.17
N ASP A 417 -8.32 5.69 15.11
CA ASP A 417 -7.15 5.61 16.01
C ASP A 417 -5.85 5.42 15.21
N GLN A 418 -5.88 4.56 14.20
CA GLN A 418 -4.71 4.33 13.34
C GLN A 418 -4.32 5.58 12.56
N ALA A 419 -5.31 6.34 12.08
CA ALA A 419 -5.06 7.60 11.39
C ALA A 419 -4.53 8.69 12.34
N GLU A 420 -5.12 8.82 13.53
CA GLU A 420 -4.71 9.78 14.56
C GLU A 420 -3.30 9.51 15.09
N ALA A 421 -2.91 8.25 15.28
CA ALA A 421 -1.57 7.86 15.68
C ALA A 421 -0.47 8.35 14.72
N GLN A 422 -0.83 8.67 13.47
CA GLN A 422 0.05 9.24 12.46
C GLN A 422 -0.19 10.76 12.23
N GLY A 423 -0.88 11.42 13.15
CA GLY A 423 -1.15 12.87 13.11
C GLY A 423 -2.30 13.28 12.19
N TRP A 424 -3.15 12.34 11.78
CA TRP A 424 -4.28 12.58 10.89
C TRP A 424 -5.61 12.70 11.62
N GLY A 425 -5.93 13.90 12.11
CA GLY A 425 -7.20 14.18 12.77
C GLY A 425 -8.42 14.39 11.84
N LEU A 426 -8.34 14.03 10.56
CA LEU A 426 -9.41 14.26 9.57
C LEU A 426 -10.68 13.44 9.84
N LEU A 427 -10.56 12.31 10.54
CA LEU A 427 -11.67 11.39 10.82
C LEU A 427 -12.41 11.71 12.11
N LYS A 428 -11.93 12.64 12.94
CA LYS A 428 -12.58 12.96 14.21
C LYS A 428 -14.07 13.31 14.07
N PRO A 429 -14.50 14.17 13.11
CA PRO A 429 -15.93 14.43 12.93
C PRO A 429 -16.75 13.21 12.49
N LEU A 430 -16.16 12.29 11.71
CA LEU A 430 -16.79 11.02 11.33
C LEU A 430 -17.00 10.13 12.55
N ARG A 431 -15.97 9.97 13.37
CA ARG A 431 -16.02 9.20 14.62
C ARG A 431 -17.10 9.73 15.56
N GLU A 432 -17.13 11.06 15.80
CA GLU A 432 -18.14 11.70 16.63
C GLU A 432 -19.56 11.50 16.10
N ALA A 433 -19.77 11.58 14.78
CA ALA A 433 -21.09 11.37 14.17
C ALA A 433 -21.57 9.92 14.28
N ILE A 434 -20.69 8.95 14.05
CA ILE A 434 -20.99 7.51 14.21
C ILE A 434 -21.23 7.19 15.68
N GLU A 435 -20.40 7.68 16.59
CA GLU A 435 -20.56 7.53 18.05
C GLU A 435 -21.93 8.02 18.51
N ALA A 436 -22.35 9.19 18.06
CA ALA A 436 -23.65 9.75 18.43
C ALA A 436 -24.81 8.85 17.98
N VAL A 437 -24.75 8.31 16.77
CA VAL A 437 -25.82 7.39 16.27
C VAL A 437 -25.76 6.04 16.99
N TYR A 438 -24.55 5.49 17.17
CA TYR A 438 -24.37 4.21 17.88
C TYR A 438 -24.85 4.32 19.31
N THR A 439 -24.47 5.36 20.05
CA THR A 439 -24.81 5.50 21.46
C THR A 439 -26.28 5.82 21.70
N HIS A 440 -26.85 6.75 20.92
CA HIS A 440 -28.20 7.26 21.24
C HIS A 440 -29.34 6.60 20.46
N TRP A 441 -29.05 5.96 19.33
CA TRP A 441 -30.09 5.36 18.50
C TRP A 441 -30.08 3.82 18.55
N TYR A 442 -28.94 3.18 18.20
CA TYR A 442 -28.93 1.73 17.98
C TYR A 442 -29.25 0.92 19.24
N PRO A 443 -28.48 1.01 20.34
CA PRO A 443 -28.77 0.19 21.51
C PRO A 443 -30.05 0.57 22.21
N THR A 444 -30.49 1.84 22.13
CA THR A 444 -31.79 2.27 22.65
C THR A 444 -32.96 1.59 21.90
N LYS A 445 -32.95 1.64 20.57
CA LYS A 445 -33.97 0.99 19.75
C LYS A 445 -33.92 -0.53 19.89
N LEU A 446 -32.75 -1.12 19.93
CA LEU A 446 -32.53 -2.55 20.14
C LEU A 446 -33.08 -2.99 21.51
N SER A 447 -32.77 -2.23 22.57
CA SER A 447 -33.22 -2.53 23.93
C SER A 447 -34.74 -2.48 24.09
N LEU A 448 -35.40 -1.54 23.40
CA LEU A 448 -36.85 -1.46 23.39
C LEU A 448 -37.48 -2.67 22.68
N ALA A 449 -36.93 -3.08 21.55
CA ALA A 449 -37.42 -4.25 20.82
C ALA A 449 -37.14 -5.55 21.58
N TRP A 450 -35.93 -5.74 22.11
CA TRP A 450 -35.54 -6.93 22.85
C TRP A 450 -36.25 -7.03 24.19
N GLY A 451 -36.36 -5.91 24.91
CA GLY A 451 -36.96 -5.83 26.24
C GLY A 451 -38.43 -6.33 26.28
N GLN A 452 -39.17 -6.29 25.18
CA GLN A 452 -40.51 -6.84 25.08
C GLN A 452 -40.52 -8.37 25.33
N PHE A 453 -39.43 -9.06 25.01
CA PHE A 453 -39.31 -10.50 25.12
C PHE A 453 -38.59 -10.95 26.40
N VAL A 454 -37.74 -10.09 27.01
CA VAL A 454 -36.94 -10.47 28.19
C VAL A 454 -37.79 -10.90 29.38
N GLY A 455 -38.83 -10.13 29.72
CA GLY A 455 -39.70 -10.45 30.86
C GLY A 455 -40.25 -11.87 30.82
N PRO A 456 -40.97 -12.28 29.77
CA PRO A 456 -41.43 -13.66 29.59
C PRO A 456 -40.28 -14.69 29.52
N LEU A 457 -39.15 -14.35 28.91
CA LEU A 457 -38.01 -15.26 28.84
C LEU A 457 -37.36 -15.55 30.20
N LEU A 458 -37.39 -14.63 31.15
CA LEU A 458 -36.87 -14.87 32.50
C LEU A 458 -37.57 -15.99 33.25
N GLU A 459 -38.82 -16.34 32.89
CA GLU A 459 -39.50 -17.49 33.45
C GLU A 459 -38.93 -18.82 32.92
N LYS A 460 -38.43 -18.82 31.70
CA LYS A 460 -37.75 -19.94 31.09
C LYS A 460 -36.77 -19.38 30.07
N TRP A 461 -35.49 -19.20 30.47
CA TRP A 461 -34.44 -18.58 29.65
C TRP A 461 -33.97 -19.51 28.52
N GLN A 462 -34.85 -19.69 27.54
CA GLN A 462 -34.64 -20.57 26.39
C GLN A 462 -35.28 -19.95 25.15
N ILE A 463 -34.54 -20.02 24.03
CA ILE A 463 -35.06 -19.64 22.70
C ILE A 463 -35.09 -20.90 21.83
N ASP A 464 -36.21 -21.14 21.16
CA ASP A 464 -36.37 -22.34 20.35
C ASP A 464 -35.27 -22.48 19.31
N ARG A 465 -34.62 -23.67 19.27
CA ARG A 465 -33.48 -24.04 18.43
C ARG A 465 -32.20 -23.26 18.68
N VAL A 466 -32.08 -22.46 19.72
CA VAL A 466 -30.85 -21.85 20.15
C VAL A 466 -30.30 -22.67 21.32
N PRO A 467 -29.07 -23.19 21.23
CA PRO A 467 -28.44 -23.89 22.35
C PRO A 467 -28.28 -22.96 23.56
N SER A 468 -28.51 -23.47 24.75
CA SER A 468 -28.19 -22.73 25.99
C SER A 468 -26.73 -23.01 26.39
N GLN A 469 -26.06 -22.02 26.95
CA GLN A 469 -24.62 -22.08 27.27
C GLN A 469 -24.28 -23.12 28.33
N GLU A 470 -25.17 -23.37 29.33
CA GLU A 470 -24.99 -24.41 30.35
C GLU A 470 -24.99 -25.83 29.74
N ARG A 471 -25.38 -25.94 28.48
CA ARG A 471 -25.35 -27.21 27.74
C ARG A 471 -24.23 -27.29 26.72
N PHE A 472 -23.25 -26.37 26.78
CA PHE A 472 -22.15 -26.28 25.80
C PHE A 472 -21.37 -27.59 25.70
N TYR A 473 -20.93 -28.16 26.84
CA TYR A 473 -20.15 -29.40 26.83
C TYR A 473 -20.93 -30.55 26.19
N GLU A 474 -22.18 -30.73 26.57
CA GLU A 474 -23.06 -31.78 26.07
C GLU A 474 -23.39 -31.60 24.57
N LYS A 475 -23.51 -30.37 24.11
CA LYS A 475 -23.99 -30.05 22.75
C LYS A 475 -22.84 -30.03 21.73
N PHE A 476 -21.67 -29.50 22.12
CA PHE A 476 -20.59 -29.22 21.18
C PHE A 476 -19.34 -30.07 21.42
N VAL A 477 -19.04 -30.48 22.67
CA VAL A 477 -17.81 -31.21 23.01
C VAL A 477 -18.05 -32.72 23.03
N ARG A 478 -19.02 -33.19 23.85
CA ARG A 478 -19.27 -34.64 24.05
C ARG A 478 -19.52 -35.39 22.75
N PRO A 479 -20.36 -34.94 21.80
CA PRO A 479 -20.61 -35.67 20.57
C PRO A 479 -19.34 -35.91 19.76
N ARG A 480 -18.34 -35.05 19.89
CA ARG A 480 -17.05 -35.22 19.17
C ARG A 480 -16.11 -36.22 19.85
N LEU A 481 -16.20 -36.33 21.15
CA LEU A 481 -15.44 -37.35 21.89
C LEU A 481 -15.99 -38.76 21.70
N GLU A 482 -17.30 -38.88 21.44
CA GLU A 482 -18.00 -40.12 21.22
C GLU A 482 -17.92 -40.63 19.76
N GLU A 483 -17.41 -39.81 18.82
CA GLU A 483 -17.14 -40.27 17.44
C GLU A 483 -16.09 -41.40 17.40
N ALA A 484 -16.26 -42.33 16.47
CA ALA A 484 -15.41 -43.55 16.35
C ALA A 484 -13.91 -43.25 16.25
N ASP A 485 -13.55 -42.10 15.71
CA ASP A 485 -12.17 -41.64 15.56
C ASP A 485 -11.52 -41.08 16.85
N ARG A 486 -12.27 -40.96 17.94
CA ARG A 486 -11.85 -40.41 19.22
C ARG A 486 -10.90 -39.21 19.08
N ARG A 487 -11.35 -38.18 18.42
CA ARG A 487 -10.52 -36.98 18.14
C ARG A 487 -10.48 -36.07 19.34
N ARG A 488 -9.27 -35.66 19.70
CA ARG A 488 -9.09 -34.61 20.71
C ARG A 488 -9.82 -33.34 20.33
N VAL A 489 -10.54 -32.77 21.29
CA VAL A 489 -11.22 -31.49 21.14
C VAL A 489 -10.44 -30.42 21.88
N PHE A 490 -10.11 -29.35 21.18
CA PHE A 490 -9.58 -28.12 21.79
C PHE A 490 -10.69 -27.09 21.91
N VAL A 491 -10.82 -26.49 23.05
CA VAL A 491 -11.82 -25.44 23.33
C VAL A 491 -11.06 -24.17 23.73
N VAL A 492 -11.12 -23.15 22.92
CA VAL A 492 -10.58 -21.82 23.22
C VAL A 492 -11.72 -20.98 23.80
N ILE A 493 -11.57 -20.53 25.01
CA ILE A 493 -12.51 -19.61 25.67
C ILE A 493 -11.83 -18.25 25.74
N SER A 494 -12.32 -17.29 24.98
CA SER A 494 -11.85 -15.90 25.00
C SER A 494 -12.84 -15.06 25.79
N ASP A 495 -12.39 -14.56 26.92
CA ASP A 495 -13.19 -13.80 27.88
C ASP A 495 -13.69 -12.50 27.25
N GLY A 496 -15.02 -12.30 27.28
CA GLY A 496 -15.66 -11.14 26.69
C GLY A 496 -15.65 -11.10 25.15
N PHE A 497 -15.51 -12.23 24.46
CA PHE A 497 -15.43 -12.26 22.99
C PHE A 497 -16.81 -12.17 22.33
N ARG A 498 -17.15 -10.97 21.80
CA ARG A 498 -18.47 -10.72 21.18
C ARG A 498 -18.66 -11.47 19.87
N TYR A 499 -19.94 -11.65 19.48
CA TYR A 499 -20.35 -12.28 18.23
C TYR A 499 -19.77 -11.57 17.00
N GLU A 500 -19.73 -10.23 16.97
CA GLU A 500 -19.19 -9.45 15.85
C GLU A 500 -17.68 -9.70 15.60
N ALA A 501 -16.93 -9.86 16.66
CA ALA A 501 -15.49 -10.22 16.59
C ALA A 501 -15.30 -11.68 16.16
N ALA A 502 -16.18 -12.56 16.61
CA ALA A 502 -16.18 -13.97 16.19
C ALA A 502 -16.52 -14.15 14.73
N GLU A 503 -17.39 -13.32 14.16
CA GLU A 503 -17.68 -13.31 12.73
C GLU A 503 -16.43 -12.93 11.92
N GLU A 504 -15.74 -11.88 12.34
CA GLU A 504 -14.50 -11.46 11.70
C GLU A 504 -13.41 -12.54 11.80
N LEU A 505 -13.22 -13.13 12.99
CA LEU A 505 -12.31 -14.26 13.19
C LEU A 505 -12.65 -15.44 12.29
N THR A 506 -13.95 -15.75 12.13
CA THR A 506 -14.40 -16.85 11.27
C THR A 506 -13.98 -16.63 9.80
N ARG A 507 -14.15 -15.40 9.30
CA ARG A 507 -13.68 -15.02 7.95
C ARG A 507 -12.15 -15.10 7.85
N GLU A 508 -11.41 -14.66 8.88
CA GLU A 508 -9.97 -14.74 8.89
C GLU A 508 -9.47 -16.20 8.87
N LEU A 509 -10.07 -17.07 9.69
CA LEU A 509 -9.72 -18.49 9.73
C LEU A 509 -10.03 -19.19 8.39
N ASN A 510 -11.15 -18.87 7.76
CA ASN A 510 -11.49 -19.37 6.42
C ASN A 510 -10.51 -18.85 5.36
N GLY A 511 -9.91 -17.70 5.58
CA GLY A 511 -8.83 -17.17 4.75
C GLY A 511 -7.47 -17.87 4.94
N LYS A 512 -7.35 -18.86 5.82
CA LYS A 512 -6.13 -19.63 6.05
C LYS A 512 -6.20 -21.00 5.37
N TYR A 513 -5.10 -21.43 4.77
CA TYR A 513 -5.00 -22.72 4.12
C TYR A 513 -5.29 -23.88 5.08
N ARG A 514 -6.10 -24.84 4.66
CA ARG A 514 -6.50 -26.04 5.40
C ARG A 514 -7.43 -25.78 6.61
N PHE A 515 -7.96 -24.60 6.79
CA PHE A 515 -8.95 -24.34 7.83
C PHE A 515 -10.35 -24.24 7.23
N GLN A 516 -11.33 -24.75 7.94
CA GLN A 516 -12.76 -24.52 7.69
C GLN A 516 -13.37 -24.12 9.01
N ALA A 517 -13.87 -22.89 9.08
CA ALA A 517 -14.51 -22.32 10.24
C ALA A 517 -16.00 -22.08 9.96
N GLU A 518 -16.84 -22.49 10.88
CA GLU A 518 -18.30 -22.31 10.85
C GLU A 518 -18.73 -21.61 12.13
N LEU A 519 -19.41 -20.48 12.01
CA LEU A 519 -19.93 -19.71 13.13
C LEU A 519 -21.37 -20.14 13.45
N SER A 520 -21.61 -20.40 14.72
CA SER A 520 -22.92 -20.60 15.32
C SER A 520 -22.98 -19.84 16.64
N THR A 521 -24.09 -19.92 17.34
CA THR A 521 -24.30 -19.23 18.63
C THR A 521 -24.87 -20.12 19.69
N GLN A 522 -24.77 -19.63 20.93
CA GLN A 522 -25.51 -20.13 22.10
C GLN A 522 -26.04 -18.96 22.91
N LEU A 523 -27.12 -19.16 23.59
CA LEU A 523 -27.71 -18.18 24.51
C LEU A 523 -26.96 -18.24 25.85
N SER A 524 -26.35 -17.10 26.25
CA SER A 524 -25.60 -17.00 27.52
C SER A 524 -26.54 -17.28 28.71
N VAL A 525 -25.97 -17.80 29.79
CA VAL A 525 -26.60 -17.81 31.13
C VAL A 525 -26.83 -16.38 31.62
N LEU A 526 -27.73 -16.18 32.56
CA LEU A 526 -27.93 -14.88 33.23
C LEU A 526 -27.72 -14.99 34.72
N PRO A 527 -27.08 -13.97 35.31
CA PRO A 527 -26.40 -12.84 34.66
C PRO A 527 -25.22 -13.30 33.76
N SER A 528 -24.98 -12.57 32.67
CA SER A 528 -23.93 -12.90 31.69
C SER A 528 -22.57 -12.38 32.16
N TYR A 529 -21.99 -13.02 33.16
CA TYR A 529 -20.73 -12.61 33.75
C TYR A 529 -19.72 -13.76 33.85
N THR A 530 -18.44 -13.43 33.95
CA THR A 530 -17.29 -14.33 33.83
C THR A 530 -17.41 -15.61 34.70
N ALA A 531 -17.71 -15.51 35.98
CA ALA A 531 -17.70 -16.67 36.86
C ALA A 531 -18.78 -17.70 36.47
N LEU A 532 -19.99 -17.25 36.17
CA LEU A 532 -21.11 -18.13 35.77
C LEU A 532 -20.93 -18.66 34.35
N GLY A 533 -20.55 -17.78 33.40
CA GLY A 533 -20.29 -18.18 32.02
C GLY A 533 -19.18 -19.22 31.90
N MET A 534 -18.05 -19.00 32.60
CA MET A 534 -16.93 -19.95 32.62
C MET A 534 -17.35 -21.29 33.21
N ALA A 535 -18.15 -21.28 34.30
CA ALA A 535 -18.65 -22.52 34.89
C ALA A 535 -19.64 -23.25 33.98
N ALA A 536 -20.50 -22.55 33.31
CA ALA A 536 -21.47 -23.10 32.38
C ALA A 536 -20.85 -23.81 31.17
N LEU A 537 -19.65 -23.43 30.77
CA LEU A 537 -18.89 -24.05 29.69
C LEU A 537 -18.18 -25.35 30.08
N LEU A 538 -18.02 -25.63 31.39
CA LEU A 538 -17.35 -26.84 31.88
C LEU A 538 -18.30 -28.06 31.84
N PRO A 539 -17.75 -29.29 31.77
CA PRO A 539 -18.55 -30.50 31.98
C PRO A 539 -19.17 -30.51 33.40
N HIS A 540 -20.49 -30.63 33.48
CA HIS A 540 -21.21 -30.64 34.77
C HIS A 540 -22.56 -31.33 34.66
N ARG A 541 -23.05 -31.76 35.79
CA ARG A 541 -24.46 -32.21 36.00
C ARG A 541 -25.25 -31.13 36.67
N THR A 542 -24.62 -30.40 37.61
CA THR A 542 -25.23 -29.33 38.39
C THR A 542 -24.36 -28.11 38.46
N LEU A 543 -24.98 -26.95 38.28
CA LEU A 543 -24.38 -25.67 38.65
C LEU A 543 -25.00 -25.23 39.99
N GLY A 544 -24.28 -24.46 40.77
CA GLY A 544 -24.75 -23.93 42.04
C GLY A 544 -23.87 -22.84 42.60
N TYR A 545 -24.19 -22.36 43.74
CA TYR A 545 -23.43 -21.33 44.46
C TYR A 545 -22.99 -21.81 45.83
N LYS A 546 -21.84 -21.33 46.27
CA LYS A 546 -21.40 -21.54 47.64
C LYS A 546 -22.38 -20.90 48.61
N PRO A 547 -22.75 -21.55 49.69
CA PRO A 547 -23.57 -20.94 50.75
C PRO A 547 -23.01 -19.60 51.19
N ASP A 548 -23.90 -18.58 51.29
CA ASP A 548 -23.60 -17.21 51.72
C ASP A 548 -22.47 -16.48 50.92
N ALA A 549 -22.15 -16.98 49.75
CA ALA A 549 -21.19 -16.38 48.83
C ALA A 549 -21.69 -16.35 47.37
N GLY A 550 -21.02 -15.61 46.52
CA GLY A 550 -21.30 -15.53 45.06
C GLY A 550 -20.44 -16.47 44.22
N ASP A 551 -19.63 -17.31 44.84
CA ASP A 551 -18.74 -18.27 44.15
C ASP A 551 -19.56 -19.36 43.47
N VAL A 552 -19.31 -19.56 42.17
CA VAL A 552 -19.99 -20.57 41.36
C VAL A 552 -19.35 -21.94 41.54
N LEU A 553 -20.19 -22.94 41.72
CA LEU A 553 -19.78 -24.34 41.89
C LEU A 553 -20.27 -25.20 40.71
N VAL A 554 -19.41 -26.10 40.25
CA VAL A 554 -19.70 -27.18 39.32
C VAL A 554 -19.66 -28.49 40.04
N ASP A 555 -20.80 -29.19 40.15
CA ASP A 555 -20.93 -30.44 40.88
C ASP A 555 -20.35 -30.34 42.32
N GLY A 556 -20.55 -29.20 42.97
CA GLY A 556 -20.03 -28.91 44.30
C GLY A 556 -18.55 -28.46 44.35
N MET A 557 -17.84 -28.39 43.24
CA MET A 557 -16.45 -27.97 43.16
C MET A 557 -16.33 -26.50 42.77
N PRO A 558 -15.41 -25.74 43.34
CA PRO A 558 -15.20 -24.34 42.96
C PRO A 558 -14.58 -24.22 41.56
N THR A 559 -14.80 -23.06 40.88
CA THR A 559 -14.40 -22.83 39.51
C THR A 559 -13.59 -21.53 39.27
N ALA A 560 -13.28 -20.81 40.35
CA ALA A 560 -12.68 -19.46 40.25
C ALA A 560 -11.28 -19.47 39.68
N SER A 561 -10.47 -20.52 39.94
CA SER A 561 -9.09 -20.59 39.45
C SER A 561 -8.92 -21.62 38.35
N LEU A 562 -7.83 -21.43 37.53
CA LEU A 562 -7.44 -22.39 36.49
C LEU A 562 -7.20 -23.79 37.07
N VAL A 563 -6.60 -23.90 38.22
CA VAL A 563 -6.34 -25.18 38.95
C VAL A 563 -7.66 -25.90 39.21
N GLN A 564 -8.66 -25.20 39.78
CA GLN A 564 -9.98 -25.76 40.06
C GLN A 564 -10.70 -26.21 38.78
N ARG A 565 -10.64 -25.42 37.73
CA ARG A 565 -11.20 -25.82 36.42
C ARG A 565 -10.47 -27.03 35.84
N ASN A 566 -9.17 -27.12 36.02
CA ASN A 566 -8.39 -28.29 35.60
C ASN A 566 -8.78 -29.56 36.35
N GLU A 567 -9.08 -29.48 37.66
CA GLU A 567 -9.58 -30.60 38.44
C GLU A 567 -10.93 -31.11 37.94
N ILE A 568 -11.81 -30.22 37.52
CA ILE A 568 -13.10 -30.58 36.91
C ILE A 568 -12.89 -31.28 35.56
N LEU A 569 -12.07 -30.69 34.67
CA LEU A 569 -11.75 -31.26 33.40
C LEU A 569 -11.00 -32.58 33.46
N ALA A 570 -10.20 -32.80 34.50
CA ALA A 570 -9.46 -34.04 34.70
C ALA A 570 -10.39 -35.28 34.78
N ARG A 571 -11.64 -35.11 35.18
CA ARG A 571 -12.67 -36.19 35.20
C ARG A 571 -13.05 -36.67 33.81
N GLU A 572 -12.86 -35.82 32.79
CA GLU A 572 -13.09 -36.10 31.39
C GLU A 572 -11.76 -36.29 30.61
N GLU A 573 -10.68 -36.73 31.29
CA GLU A 573 -9.33 -36.78 30.72
C GLU A 573 -8.88 -35.47 30.06
N GLY A 574 -9.35 -34.36 30.63
CA GLY A 574 -9.12 -33.02 30.14
C GLY A 574 -7.94 -32.27 30.73
N LEU A 575 -7.71 -31.07 30.24
CA LEU A 575 -6.67 -30.16 30.70
C LEU A 575 -7.19 -28.71 30.54
N ALA A 576 -6.88 -27.87 31.54
CA ALA A 576 -7.02 -26.42 31.47
C ALA A 576 -5.64 -25.78 31.38
N VAL A 577 -5.44 -24.86 30.43
CA VAL A 577 -4.18 -24.15 30.24
C VAL A 577 -4.45 -22.71 29.82
N LYS A 578 -3.58 -21.76 30.20
CA LYS A 578 -3.64 -20.40 29.64
C LYS A 578 -3.07 -20.33 28.24
N ALA A 579 -3.63 -19.43 27.44
CA ALA A 579 -3.21 -19.25 26.05
C ALA A 579 -1.73 -18.83 25.92
N ASP A 580 -1.28 -17.88 26.73
CA ASP A 580 0.09 -17.38 26.75
C ASP A 580 1.10 -18.48 27.18
N GLU A 581 0.75 -19.27 28.23
CA GLU A 581 1.57 -20.40 28.66
C GLU A 581 1.69 -21.46 27.55
N LEU A 582 0.59 -21.79 26.87
CA LEU A 582 0.58 -22.79 25.79
C LEU A 582 1.41 -22.31 24.58
N LEU A 583 1.27 -21.06 24.17
CA LEU A 583 1.99 -20.49 23.03
C LEU A 583 3.51 -20.34 23.28
N ALA A 584 3.93 -20.23 24.54
CA ALA A 584 5.33 -20.19 24.94
C ALA A 584 6.06 -21.54 24.83
N LEU A 585 5.32 -22.66 24.76
CA LEU A 585 5.88 -23.99 24.67
C LEU A 585 6.46 -24.28 23.29
N LYS A 586 7.59 -24.99 23.28
CA LYS A 586 8.10 -25.58 22.04
C LYS A 586 7.15 -26.70 21.56
N LYS A 587 7.21 -26.99 20.28
CA LYS A 587 6.33 -27.96 19.63
C LYS A 587 6.26 -29.31 20.34
N GLU A 588 7.39 -29.88 20.73
CA GLU A 588 7.43 -31.18 21.41
C GLU A 588 6.89 -31.10 22.84
N GLU A 589 7.22 -30.04 23.58
CA GLU A 589 6.70 -29.79 24.92
C GLU A 589 5.17 -29.64 24.90
N GLY A 590 4.65 -28.88 23.94
CA GLY A 590 3.21 -28.73 23.75
C GLY A 590 2.52 -30.06 23.39
N ARG A 591 3.14 -30.87 22.54
CA ARG A 591 2.62 -32.21 22.19
C ARG A 591 2.60 -33.14 23.40
N ASP A 592 3.66 -33.13 24.21
CA ASP A 592 3.75 -33.97 25.40
C ASP A 592 2.69 -33.57 26.43
N LEU A 593 2.47 -32.26 26.62
CA LEU A 593 1.43 -31.72 27.49
C LEU A 593 0.03 -32.27 27.16
N VAL A 594 -0.31 -32.34 25.87
CA VAL A 594 -1.65 -32.74 25.42
C VAL A 594 -1.76 -34.24 25.06
N ARG A 595 -0.68 -34.99 25.11
CA ARG A 595 -0.59 -36.37 24.54
C ARG A 595 -1.69 -37.29 25.03
N THR A 596 -1.97 -37.28 26.36
CA THR A 596 -2.94 -38.16 27.03
C THR A 596 -4.31 -37.52 27.23
N LYS A 597 -4.52 -36.31 26.68
CA LYS A 597 -5.73 -35.55 26.93
C LYS A 597 -6.73 -35.71 25.81
N GLN A 598 -8.01 -35.90 26.13
CA GLN A 598 -9.12 -35.97 25.17
C GLN A 598 -9.71 -34.56 24.92
N VAL A 599 -9.77 -33.71 25.94
CA VAL A 599 -10.24 -32.33 25.81
C VAL A 599 -9.25 -31.36 26.44
N VAL A 600 -8.98 -30.26 25.71
CA VAL A 600 -8.05 -29.22 26.16
C VAL A 600 -8.74 -27.86 26.12
N TYR A 601 -8.97 -27.27 27.29
CA TYR A 601 -9.51 -25.91 27.42
C TYR A 601 -8.37 -24.93 27.50
N ILE A 602 -8.38 -23.93 26.57
CA ILE A 602 -7.40 -22.88 26.46
C ILE A 602 -8.08 -21.56 26.82
N TYR A 603 -7.68 -20.98 27.94
CA TYR A 603 -8.24 -19.74 28.44
C TYR A 603 -7.45 -18.53 27.93
N HIS A 604 -8.15 -17.60 27.31
CA HIS A 604 -7.64 -16.39 26.75
C HIS A 604 -8.38 -15.17 27.33
N ASN A 605 -7.67 -14.13 27.78
CA ASN A 605 -8.28 -12.99 28.47
C ASN A 605 -7.59 -11.67 28.09
N THR A 606 -7.71 -11.24 26.83
CA THR A 606 -7.18 -9.95 26.37
C THR A 606 -8.22 -8.85 26.46
N ILE A 607 -9.50 -9.15 26.14
CA ILE A 607 -10.56 -8.15 26.07
C ILE A 607 -10.98 -7.74 27.46
N ASP A 608 -11.44 -8.69 28.27
CA ASP A 608 -11.98 -8.42 29.60
C ASP A 608 -10.94 -7.79 30.52
N ALA A 609 -9.69 -8.30 30.50
CA ALA A 609 -8.58 -7.72 31.25
C ALA A 609 -8.27 -6.25 30.90
N THR A 610 -8.52 -5.85 29.64
CA THR A 610 -8.34 -4.46 29.21
C THR A 610 -9.57 -3.61 29.53
N GLY A 611 -10.77 -4.15 29.33
CA GLY A 611 -12.04 -3.44 29.44
C GLY A 611 -12.45 -3.16 30.88
N ASP A 612 -12.24 -4.08 31.79
CA ASP A 612 -12.65 -3.97 33.20
C ASP A 612 -11.83 -2.96 34.00
N GLU A 613 -10.60 -2.63 33.54
CA GLU A 613 -9.76 -1.65 34.22
C GLU A 613 -10.11 -0.23 33.70
N ALA A 614 -10.51 0.65 34.61
CA ALA A 614 -10.88 2.03 34.32
C ALA A 614 -9.79 2.85 33.57
N LYS A 615 -8.52 2.44 33.69
CA LYS A 615 -7.39 3.09 33.01
C LYS A 615 -7.27 2.69 31.55
N THR A 616 -7.60 1.46 31.21
CA THR A 616 -7.42 0.85 29.90
C THR A 616 -8.73 0.61 29.17
N GLU A 617 -9.90 0.85 29.79
CA GLU A 617 -11.23 0.61 29.18
C GLU A 617 -11.41 1.29 27.81
N LYS A 618 -10.71 2.41 27.55
CA LYS A 618 -10.72 3.09 26.25
C LYS A 618 -10.04 2.30 25.13
N GLU A 619 -9.17 1.37 25.48
CA GLU A 619 -8.42 0.54 24.55
C GLU A 619 -9.18 -0.76 24.22
N THR A 620 -10.44 -0.88 24.61
CA THR A 620 -11.26 -2.09 24.41
C THR A 620 -11.30 -2.54 22.94
N PHE A 621 -11.50 -1.64 22.00
CA PHE A 621 -11.53 -2.02 20.59
C PHE A 621 -10.17 -2.49 20.06
N GLN A 622 -9.10 -1.89 20.55
CA GLN A 622 -7.75 -2.36 20.24
C GLN A 622 -7.49 -3.74 20.88
N ALA A 623 -8.04 -4.00 22.06
CA ALA A 623 -7.98 -5.32 22.70
C ALA A 623 -8.79 -6.36 21.91
N VAL A 624 -9.96 -5.99 21.36
CA VAL A 624 -10.73 -6.87 20.46
C VAL A 624 -9.92 -7.22 19.22
N ARG A 625 -9.25 -6.26 18.58
CA ARG A 625 -8.36 -6.53 17.43
C ARG A 625 -7.25 -7.50 17.80
N ARG A 626 -6.55 -7.24 18.89
CA ARG A 626 -5.51 -8.16 19.40
C ARG A 626 -6.06 -9.57 19.69
N ALA A 627 -7.25 -9.66 20.29
CA ALA A 627 -7.87 -10.94 20.60
C ALA A 627 -8.22 -11.75 19.35
N ILE A 628 -8.68 -11.12 18.28
CA ILE A 628 -8.90 -11.79 16.99
C ILE A 628 -7.59 -12.40 16.47
N ASP A 629 -6.51 -11.62 16.45
CA ASP A 629 -5.19 -12.07 15.97
C ASP A 629 -4.61 -13.18 16.85
N GLU A 630 -4.74 -13.06 18.18
CA GLU A 630 -4.23 -14.02 19.17
C GLU A 630 -4.99 -15.35 19.08
N VAL A 631 -6.33 -15.33 19.01
CA VAL A 631 -7.14 -16.54 18.87
C VAL A 631 -6.89 -17.23 17.52
N ALA A 632 -6.71 -16.47 16.45
CA ALA A 632 -6.29 -17.00 15.15
C ALA A 632 -4.90 -17.69 15.25
N SER A 633 -3.99 -17.12 16.00
CA SER A 633 -2.66 -17.67 16.26
C SER A 633 -2.73 -18.95 17.10
N ILE A 634 -3.58 -18.99 18.14
CA ILE A 634 -3.85 -20.20 18.94
C ILE A 634 -4.39 -21.31 18.05
N ALA A 635 -5.37 -21.02 17.19
CA ALA A 635 -5.91 -22.00 16.26
C ALA A 635 -4.82 -22.53 15.30
N GLY A 636 -3.96 -21.64 14.82
CA GLY A 636 -2.79 -22.00 14.00
C GLY A 636 -1.80 -22.90 14.75
N TYR A 637 -1.48 -22.58 15.98
CA TYR A 637 -0.58 -23.36 16.83
C TYR A 637 -1.15 -24.77 17.11
N VAL A 638 -2.42 -24.85 17.49
CA VAL A 638 -3.10 -26.13 17.74
C VAL A 638 -3.09 -27.02 16.50
N MET A 639 -3.45 -26.49 15.34
CA MET A 639 -3.53 -27.25 14.08
C MET A 639 -2.14 -27.69 13.57
N ASN A 640 -1.15 -26.82 13.61
CA ASN A 640 0.15 -27.04 12.99
C ASN A 640 1.16 -27.71 13.95
N ASN A 641 1.10 -27.39 15.24
CA ASN A 641 2.09 -27.85 16.20
C ASN A 641 1.57 -28.99 17.08
N LEU A 642 0.30 -28.97 17.51
CA LEU A 642 -0.25 -29.96 18.45
C LEU A 642 -1.01 -31.12 17.76
N ASN A 643 -1.02 -31.15 16.42
CA ASN A 643 -1.81 -32.09 15.63
C ASN A 643 -3.33 -32.04 15.92
N GLY A 644 -3.82 -30.88 16.33
CA GLY A 644 -5.24 -30.65 16.51
C GLY A 644 -5.97 -30.72 15.16
N THR A 645 -7.15 -31.29 15.13
CA THR A 645 -7.97 -31.38 13.92
C THR A 645 -9.34 -30.75 14.11
N TYR A 646 -9.70 -30.42 15.35
CA TYR A 646 -10.99 -29.87 15.72
C TYR A 646 -10.82 -28.90 16.87
N ILE A 647 -11.26 -27.67 16.67
CA ILE A 647 -11.21 -26.60 17.68
C ILE A 647 -12.59 -25.97 17.77
N LEU A 648 -13.04 -25.71 18.99
CA LEU A 648 -14.17 -24.86 19.31
C LEU A 648 -13.62 -23.55 19.86
N VAL A 649 -14.11 -22.42 19.37
CA VAL A 649 -13.83 -21.10 19.95
C VAL A 649 -15.13 -20.52 20.45
N THR A 650 -15.17 -20.10 21.70
CA THR A 650 -16.36 -19.53 22.33
C THR A 650 -15.97 -18.45 23.33
N ALA A 651 -16.97 -17.82 23.95
CA ALA A 651 -16.83 -16.88 25.04
C ALA A 651 -17.70 -17.28 26.21
N ASP A 652 -17.39 -16.75 27.37
CA ASP A 652 -18.21 -16.86 28.57
C ASP A 652 -19.38 -15.87 28.55
N HIS A 653 -19.17 -14.68 27.99
CA HIS A 653 -20.17 -13.63 27.75
C HIS A 653 -19.71 -12.68 26.65
N GLY A 654 -20.59 -11.76 26.22
CA GLY A 654 -20.21 -10.58 25.49
C GLY A 654 -20.24 -9.33 26.39
N PHE A 655 -20.21 -8.12 25.80
CA PHE A 655 -20.14 -6.88 26.56
C PHE A 655 -20.83 -5.72 25.83
N LEU A 656 -21.13 -4.66 26.58
CA LEU A 656 -21.46 -3.34 26.05
C LEU A 656 -20.25 -2.43 26.18
N PHE A 657 -19.98 -1.66 25.11
CA PHE A 657 -18.90 -0.68 25.13
C PHE A 657 -19.29 0.55 24.32
N THR A 658 -18.97 1.73 24.83
CA THR A 658 -19.05 3.03 24.16
C THR A 658 -17.80 3.85 24.45
N GLU A 659 -17.30 4.57 23.47
CA GLU A 659 -16.13 5.44 23.64
C GLU A 659 -16.40 6.62 24.58
N SER A 660 -17.61 7.18 24.48
CA SER A 660 -18.10 8.17 25.42
C SER A 660 -18.56 7.53 26.74
N ALA A 661 -18.38 8.26 27.81
CA ALA A 661 -18.92 7.83 29.10
C ALA A 661 -20.46 7.83 29.06
N PRO A 662 -21.13 6.90 29.77
CA PRO A 662 -22.57 6.85 29.81
C PRO A 662 -23.17 8.14 30.34
N SER A 663 -24.27 8.57 29.73
CA SER A 663 -25.02 9.75 30.12
C SER A 663 -25.80 9.48 31.44
N GLU A 664 -26.25 10.55 32.12
CA GLU A 664 -27.02 10.40 33.37
C GLU A 664 -28.30 9.54 33.21
N PRO A 665 -29.10 9.63 32.11
CA PRO A 665 -30.26 8.73 31.91
C PRO A 665 -29.91 7.24 31.80
N GLU A 666 -28.65 6.90 31.46
CA GLU A 666 -28.18 5.51 31.37
C GLU A 666 -27.69 4.96 32.71
N LYS A 667 -27.70 5.77 33.76
CA LYS A 667 -27.32 5.39 35.12
C LYS A 667 -28.55 5.14 35.99
N SER A 668 -28.67 3.91 36.49
CA SER A 668 -29.66 3.56 37.46
C SER A 668 -29.09 3.80 38.86
N HIS A 669 -29.59 4.83 39.56
CA HIS A 669 -29.14 5.15 40.91
C HIS A 669 -29.74 4.15 41.92
N LEU A 670 -28.88 3.76 42.87
CA LEU A 670 -29.25 2.97 44.03
C LEU A 670 -29.03 3.85 45.25
N ASP A 671 -30.06 4.12 46.03
CA ASP A 671 -29.95 4.94 47.21
C ASP A 671 -29.12 4.19 48.29
N GLU A 672 -29.28 2.87 48.39
CA GLU A 672 -28.56 2.00 49.29
C GLU A 672 -28.28 0.63 48.69
N LYS A 673 -27.32 -0.11 49.24
CA LYS A 673 -27.06 -1.50 48.89
C LYS A 673 -28.33 -2.33 49.14
N PRO A 674 -28.87 -3.05 48.13
CA PRO A 674 -30.06 -3.88 48.31
C PRO A 674 -29.81 -4.94 49.41
N GLU A 675 -30.81 -5.11 50.28
CA GLU A 675 -30.76 -6.17 51.29
C GLU A 675 -30.64 -7.53 50.63
N GLY A 676 -29.87 -8.44 51.17
CA GLY A 676 -29.63 -9.76 50.57
C GLY A 676 -28.57 -9.77 49.44
N ALA A 677 -28.05 -8.60 48.99
CA ALA A 677 -27.05 -8.55 47.94
C ALA A 677 -25.69 -9.08 48.38
N VAL A 678 -25.16 -10.05 47.64
CA VAL A 678 -23.86 -10.70 47.82
C VAL A 678 -22.80 -10.09 46.93
N ILE A 679 -23.12 -9.88 45.64
CA ILE A 679 -22.25 -9.23 44.67
C ILE A 679 -22.94 -7.98 44.13
N LEU A 680 -22.19 -6.89 44.03
CA LEU A 680 -22.59 -5.64 43.38
C LEU A 680 -21.68 -5.39 42.22
N ASN A 681 -22.23 -5.35 41.00
CA ASN A 681 -21.54 -4.98 39.78
C ASN A 681 -22.33 -3.91 39.06
N LYS A 682 -21.69 -3.15 38.20
CA LYS A 682 -22.32 -2.08 37.41
C LYS A 682 -23.49 -2.57 36.56
N ARG A 683 -23.47 -3.82 36.13
CA ARG A 683 -24.42 -4.38 35.20
C ARG A 683 -25.35 -5.43 35.81
N TYR A 684 -25.02 -5.95 37.00
CA TYR A 684 -25.86 -6.91 37.71
C TYR A 684 -25.63 -6.84 39.22
N ILE A 685 -26.60 -7.28 39.97
CA ILE A 685 -26.52 -7.54 41.42
C ILE A 685 -26.93 -8.99 41.64
N LEU A 686 -26.17 -9.75 42.38
CA LEU A 686 -26.50 -11.10 42.80
C LEU A 686 -26.78 -11.12 44.29
N GLY A 687 -27.74 -11.92 44.72
CA GLY A 687 -28.12 -12.05 46.10
C GLY A 687 -29.21 -13.07 46.39
N ARG A 688 -29.78 -13.04 47.58
CA ARG A 688 -30.93 -13.84 47.98
C ARG A 688 -31.96 -12.94 48.58
N GLN A 689 -33.22 -13.22 48.29
CA GLN A 689 -34.36 -12.41 48.73
C GLN A 689 -34.18 -10.93 48.36
N LEU A 690 -33.78 -10.68 47.14
CA LEU A 690 -33.52 -9.33 46.61
C LEU A 690 -34.86 -8.53 46.52
N PRO A 691 -34.85 -7.22 46.86
CA PRO A 691 -36.01 -6.39 46.76
C PRO A 691 -36.40 -6.19 45.29
N HIS A 692 -37.68 -5.98 45.02
CA HIS A 692 -38.17 -5.60 43.71
C HIS A 692 -37.82 -4.14 43.45
N LEU A 693 -37.07 -3.87 42.38
CA LEU A 693 -36.69 -2.52 41.95
C LEU A 693 -37.36 -2.13 40.64
N GLU A 694 -37.80 -0.88 40.55
CA GLU A 694 -38.36 -0.33 39.32
C GLU A 694 -37.26 -0.13 38.23
N GLY A 695 -37.59 -0.39 36.98
CA GLY A 695 -36.64 -0.22 35.89
C GLY A 695 -35.57 -1.32 35.80
N VAL A 696 -35.68 -2.39 36.56
CA VAL A 696 -34.73 -3.50 36.67
C VAL A 696 -35.43 -4.83 36.33
N TRP A 697 -34.72 -5.73 35.69
CA TRP A 697 -35.12 -7.13 35.55
C TRP A 697 -34.76 -7.90 36.82
N HIS A 698 -35.69 -8.66 37.38
CA HIS A 698 -35.48 -9.54 38.50
C HIS A 698 -35.67 -10.98 38.02
N GLY A 699 -34.69 -11.85 38.29
CA GLY A 699 -34.71 -13.25 37.90
C GLY A 699 -33.93 -14.13 38.86
N THR A 700 -33.99 -15.45 38.62
CA THR A 700 -33.29 -16.45 39.42
C THR A 700 -32.33 -17.26 38.52
N THR A 701 -31.15 -17.59 38.99
CA THR A 701 -30.20 -18.39 38.26
C THR A 701 -30.69 -19.84 38.09
N ALA A 702 -31.64 -20.29 38.86
CA ALA A 702 -32.32 -21.56 38.68
C ALA A 702 -33.08 -21.61 37.33
N LYS A 703 -33.69 -20.50 36.92
CA LYS A 703 -34.44 -20.39 35.64
C LYS A 703 -33.54 -20.06 34.48
N THR A 704 -32.46 -19.35 34.70
CA THR A 704 -31.61 -18.77 33.59
C THR A 704 -30.28 -19.49 33.38
N ALA A 705 -29.83 -20.33 34.30
CA ALA A 705 -28.62 -21.11 34.24
C ALA A 705 -28.77 -22.54 34.72
N SER A 706 -30.02 -22.99 35.01
CA SER A 706 -30.31 -24.30 35.59
C SER A 706 -29.51 -24.55 36.91
N ALA A 707 -29.14 -23.45 37.62
CA ALA A 707 -28.36 -23.55 38.83
C ALA A 707 -29.19 -24.02 40.01
N THR A 708 -28.62 -24.84 40.89
CA THR A 708 -29.28 -25.25 42.14
C THR A 708 -29.21 -24.16 43.21
N GLY A 709 -30.26 -24.04 44.03
CA GLY A 709 -30.36 -23.05 45.09
C GLY A 709 -31.27 -21.87 44.74
N ASP A 710 -31.18 -20.83 45.55
CA ASP A 710 -32.06 -19.68 45.60
C ASP A 710 -31.39 -18.36 45.21
N MET A 711 -30.35 -18.44 44.43
CA MET A 711 -29.64 -17.25 43.97
C MET A 711 -30.48 -16.43 42.96
N GLU A 712 -30.74 -15.20 43.31
CA GLU A 712 -31.47 -14.22 42.54
C GLU A 712 -30.51 -13.18 41.93
N PHE A 713 -31.02 -12.48 40.97
CA PHE A 713 -30.27 -11.36 40.37
C PHE A 713 -31.18 -10.19 39.97
N LEU A 714 -30.56 -9.00 39.96
CA LEU A 714 -31.13 -7.78 39.40
C LEU A 714 -30.26 -7.29 38.25
N ILE A 715 -30.86 -6.96 37.13
CA ILE A 715 -30.19 -6.44 35.93
C ILE A 715 -30.92 -5.18 35.44
N PRO A 716 -30.23 -4.02 35.29
CA PRO A 716 -30.84 -2.82 34.74
C PRO A 716 -31.40 -3.08 33.32
N ARG A 717 -32.55 -2.51 33.03
CA ARG A 717 -33.20 -2.68 31.70
C ARG A 717 -32.36 -2.00 30.62
N GLY A 718 -32.35 -2.61 29.45
CA GLY A 718 -31.65 -2.08 28.25
C GLY A 718 -30.15 -1.92 28.47
N VAL A 719 -29.60 -0.74 28.16
CA VAL A 719 -28.18 -0.43 28.29
C VAL A 719 -27.78 0.21 29.62
N ASN A 720 -28.74 0.38 30.52
CA ASN A 720 -28.54 1.07 31.79
C ASN A 720 -27.53 0.33 32.69
N ARG A 721 -26.88 1.09 33.52
CA ARG A 721 -25.89 0.59 34.52
C ARG A 721 -26.23 1.08 35.88
N PHE A 722 -26.04 0.26 36.91
CA PHE A 722 -26.02 0.74 38.29
C PHE A 722 -24.87 1.75 38.45
N HIS A 723 -25.17 2.84 39.15
CA HIS A 723 -24.16 3.90 39.36
C HIS A 723 -23.22 3.55 40.50
N PHE A 724 -21.98 3.21 40.15
CA PHE A 724 -20.88 3.01 41.08
C PHE A 724 -19.67 3.86 40.62
N VAL A 725 -18.75 4.14 41.55
CA VAL A 725 -17.51 4.87 41.23
C VAL A 725 -16.60 3.98 40.36
N GLY A 726 -16.01 4.58 39.33
CA GLY A 726 -15.05 3.93 38.42
C GLY A 726 -15.50 3.92 36.96
N GLY A 727 -14.71 3.31 36.07
CA GLY A 727 -14.98 3.19 34.65
C GLY A 727 -16.34 2.54 34.35
N ALA A 728 -17.00 2.94 33.33
CA ALA A 728 -18.32 2.44 32.99
C ALA A 728 -18.57 2.34 31.47
N ARG A 729 -17.53 2.53 30.66
CA ARG A 729 -17.61 2.37 29.19
C ARG A 729 -17.77 0.92 28.82
N TYR A 730 -16.98 0.04 29.44
CA TYR A 730 -17.05 -1.40 29.28
C TYR A 730 -17.87 -2.00 30.43
N VAL A 731 -18.91 -2.76 30.11
CA VAL A 731 -19.71 -3.50 31.10
C VAL A 731 -20.27 -4.77 30.50
N HIS A 732 -20.45 -5.81 31.33
CA HIS A 732 -21.08 -7.09 31.00
C HIS A 732 -21.91 -7.60 32.18
N GLY A 733 -22.79 -8.54 31.92
CA GLY A 733 -23.66 -9.13 32.98
C GLY A 733 -25.16 -8.94 32.72
N GLY A 734 -25.52 -8.21 31.67
CA GLY A 734 -26.89 -7.85 31.33
C GLY A 734 -27.56 -8.81 30.36
N THR A 735 -28.68 -8.32 29.82
CA THR A 735 -29.58 -9.10 28.93
C THR A 735 -29.50 -8.67 27.47
N MET A 736 -28.70 -7.67 27.12
CA MET A 736 -28.63 -7.17 25.74
C MET A 736 -28.10 -8.23 24.76
N PRO A 737 -28.54 -8.25 23.49
CA PRO A 737 -28.00 -9.19 22.51
C PRO A 737 -26.48 -9.22 22.42
N GLN A 738 -25.80 -8.08 22.57
CA GLN A 738 -24.35 -7.96 22.60
C GLN A 738 -23.71 -8.73 23.77
N GLU A 739 -24.45 -8.97 24.87
CA GLU A 739 -23.99 -9.68 26.07
C GLU A 739 -24.38 -11.16 26.04
N VAL A 740 -25.55 -11.50 25.46
CA VAL A 740 -26.13 -12.86 25.58
C VAL A 740 -26.03 -13.70 24.28
N VAL A 741 -25.77 -13.11 23.13
CA VAL A 741 -25.52 -13.87 21.90
C VAL A 741 -24.04 -14.28 21.88
N VAL A 742 -23.75 -15.41 22.46
CA VAL A 742 -22.37 -15.90 22.61
C VAL A 742 -21.96 -16.74 21.40
N PRO A 743 -20.83 -16.45 20.74
CA PRO A 743 -20.38 -17.19 19.57
C PRO A 743 -19.90 -18.59 19.90
N VAL A 744 -20.06 -19.50 18.95
CA VAL A 744 -19.39 -20.80 18.91
C VAL A 744 -18.85 -21.00 17.51
N ILE A 745 -17.52 -20.90 17.35
CA ILE A 745 -16.86 -21.18 16.07
C ILE A 745 -16.33 -22.61 16.10
N THR A 746 -16.73 -23.40 15.12
CA THR A 746 -16.17 -24.73 14.89
C THR A 746 -15.09 -24.65 13.84
N VAL A 747 -13.84 -24.95 14.16
CA VAL A 747 -12.71 -24.95 13.23
C VAL A 747 -12.25 -26.39 12.99
N LYS A 748 -12.24 -26.80 11.73
CA LYS A 748 -11.81 -28.13 11.28
C LYS A 748 -10.58 -28.04 10.39
N GLN A 749 -9.69 -29.03 10.49
CA GLN A 749 -8.60 -29.18 9.53
C GLN A 749 -9.09 -29.94 8.31
N ILE A 750 -8.89 -29.36 7.13
CA ILE A 750 -9.19 -30.01 5.85
C ILE A 750 -7.97 -30.77 5.36
N LYS A 751 -8.15 -31.99 4.87
CA LYS A 751 -7.09 -32.89 4.38
C LYS A 751 -7.38 -33.39 2.96
N GLY A 752 -6.36 -33.91 2.27
CA GLY A 752 -6.50 -34.53 0.95
C GLY A 752 -6.90 -33.54 -0.15
N LYS A 753 -7.65 -34.02 -1.14
CA LYS A 753 -8.08 -33.21 -2.31
C LYS A 753 -8.85 -31.95 -1.91
N ALA A 754 -9.72 -32.00 -0.91
CA ALA A 754 -10.46 -30.86 -0.41
C ALA A 754 -9.54 -29.75 0.11
N ALA A 755 -8.33 -30.07 0.57
CA ALA A 755 -7.36 -29.05 1.00
C ALA A 755 -6.79 -28.24 -0.17
N GLU A 756 -6.69 -28.81 -1.36
CA GLU A 756 -6.27 -28.08 -2.56
C GLU A 756 -7.30 -27.01 -2.98
N GLU A 757 -8.58 -27.31 -2.83
CA GLU A 757 -9.69 -26.41 -3.11
C GLU A 757 -9.77 -25.24 -2.11
N THR A 758 -9.14 -25.40 -0.94
CA THR A 758 -9.09 -24.38 0.11
C THR A 758 -7.86 -23.48 0.04
N LYS A 759 -7.04 -23.56 -1.01
CA LYS A 759 -5.90 -22.66 -1.20
C LYS A 759 -6.36 -21.22 -1.32
N VAL A 760 -5.72 -20.38 -0.55
CA VAL A 760 -5.86 -18.94 -0.70
C VAL A 760 -5.11 -18.52 -1.95
N LYS A 761 -5.77 -17.81 -2.83
CA LYS A 761 -5.21 -17.33 -4.10
C LYS A 761 -5.62 -15.90 -4.38
N PRO A 762 -4.79 -15.10 -5.05
CA PRO A 762 -5.26 -13.85 -5.62
C PRO A 762 -6.31 -14.14 -6.70
N VAL A 763 -7.24 -13.22 -6.90
CA VAL A 763 -8.22 -13.33 -7.97
C VAL A 763 -7.54 -13.29 -9.32
N VAL A 764 -7.99 -14.14 -10.25
CA VAL A 764 -7.49 -14.14 -11.62
C VAL A 764 -8.21 -13.06 -12.42
N VAL A 765 -7.45 -12.28 -13.18
CA VAL A 765 -7.95 -11.21 -14.03
C VAL A 765 -7.64 -11.53 -15.47
N HIS A 766 -8.62 -11.41 -16.35
CA HIS A 766 -8.44 -11.58 -17.79
C HIS A 766 -8.67 -10.29 -18.56
N VAL A 767 -7.82 -10.04 -19.54
CA VAL A 767 -8.01 -8.97 -20.52
C VAL A 767 -9.12 -9.40 -21.49
N LEU A 768 -10.13 -8.55 -21.66
CA LEU A 768 -11.22 -8.82 -22.61
C LEU A 768 -10.86 -8.35 -24.01
N GLY A 769 -11.19 -9.15 -25.01
CA GLY A 769 -10.89 -8.91 -26.42
C GLY A 769 -9.74 -9.77 -26.94
N VAL A 770 -9.76 -10.09 -28.24
CA VAL A 770 -8.81 -11.01 -28.88
C VAL A 770 -7.74 -10.26 -29.68
N ASN A 771 -8.07 -9.11 -30.27
CA ASN A 771 -7.17 -8.34 -31.12
C ASN A 771 -7.16 -6.87 -30.68
N HIS A 772 -6.12 -6.49 -29.93
CA HIS A 772 -5.95 -5.12 -29.49
C HIS A 772 -5.16 -4.31 -30.50
N ARG A 773 -5.85 -3.45 -31.26
CA ARG A 773 -5.24 -2.53 -32.22
C ARG A 773 -5.46 -1.11 -31.76
N ILE A 774 -4.38 -0.44 -31.41
CA ILE A 774 -4.38 0.95 -30.98
C ILE A 774 -4.18 1.85 -32.19
N THR A 775 -5.20 2.60 -32.56
CA THR A 775 -5.20 3.53 -33.71
C THR A 775 -5.21 4.98 -33.26
N THR A 776 -5.45 5.24 -31.99
CA THR A 776 -5.54 6.58 -31.40
C THR A 776 -4.54 6.74 -30.25
N ASN A 777 -4.33 7.97 -29.82
CA ASN A 777 -3.40 8.27 -28.73
C ASN A 777 -3.87 7.75 -27.35
N ARG A 778 -5.13 7.42 -27.21
CA ARG A 778 -5.74 6.88 -26.01
C ARG A 778 -6.52 5.63 -26.37
N TYR A 779 -6.28 4.54 -25.64
CA TYR A 779 -6.98 3.29 -25.83
C TYR A 779 -7.52 2.76 -24.51
N ARG A 780 -8.75 2.26 -24.53
CA ARG A 780 -9.43 1.71 -23.38
C ARG A 780 -9.38 0.19 -23.43
N PHE A 781 -8.74 -0.41 -22.45
CA PHE A 781 -8.75 -1.85 -22.21
C PHE A 781 -9.84 -2.22 -21.21
N GLU A 782 -10.44 -3.37 -21.40
CA GLU A 782 -11.42 -3.93 -20.49
C GLU A 782 -10.87 -5.21 -19.84
N PHE A 783 -11.15 -5.36 -18.57
CA PHE A 783 -10.68 -6.46 -17.75
C PHE A 783 -11.86 -7.12 -17.05
N LEU A 784 -11.80 -8.44 -16.89
CA LEU A 784 -12.77 -9.21 -16.14
C LEU A 784 -12.08 -9.87 -14.96
N GLN A 785 -12.57 -9.58 -13.77
CA GLN A 785 -12.29 -10.36 -12.58
C GLN A 785 -13.06 -11.66 -12.63
N MET A 786 -12.38 -12.81 -12.72
CA MET A 786 -12.99 -14.11 -13.03
C MET A 786 -13.90 -14.64 -11.93
N GLU A 787 -13.55 -14.41 -10.69
CA GLU A 787 -14.26 -14.88 -9.50
C GLU A 787 -14.62 -13.70 -8.57
N PRO A 788 -15.72 -13.77 -7.82
CA PRO A 788 -15.96 -12.81 -6.74
C PRO A 788 -14.89 -12.98 -5.64
N ILE A 789 -14.55 -11.88 -4.97
CA ILE A 789 -13.72 -11.95 -3.78
C ILE A 789 -14.46 -12.70 -2.68
N SER A 790 -13.74 -13.51 -1.93
CA SER A 790 -14.22 -14.30 -0.81
C SER A 790 -13.12 -14.44 0.25
N ASP A 791 -13.39 -15.16 1.33
CA ASP A 791 -12.37 -15.43 2.35
C ASP A 791 -11.11 -16.06 1.75
N ARG A 792 -11.22 -16.80 0.65
CA ARG A 792 -10.13 -17.56 0.00
C ARG A 792 -9.65 -16.95 -1.30
N VAL A 793 -10.46 -16.16 -1.97
CA VAL A 793 -10.09 -15.40 -3.17
C VAL A 793 -9.78 -13.97 -2.77
N LYS A 794 -8.50 -13.63 -2.74
CA LYS A 794 -8.05 -12.32 -2.27
C LYS A 794 -8.06 -11.29 -3.40
N PRO A 795 -8.28 -10.00 -3.09
CA PRO A 795 -8.13 -8.94 -4.07
C PRO A 795 -6.77 -8.95 -4.73
N ALA A 796 -6.70 -8.53 -6.00
CA ALA A 796 -5.45 -8.29 -6.72
C ALA A 796 -5.35 -6.82 -7.11
N THR A 797 -4.20 -6.22 -6.86
CA THR A 797 -3.86 -4.87 -7.33
C THR A 797 -2.83 -5.00 -8.43
N LEU A 798 -3.18 -4.61 -9.65
CA LEU A 798 -2.34 -4.78 -10.83
C LEU A 798 -1.95 -3.44 -11.44
N LYS A 799 -0.69 -3.31 -11.84
CA LYS A 799 -0.16 -2.24 -12.68
C LYS A 799 -0.29 -2.64 -14.13
N VAL A 800 -0.89 -1.78 -14.92
CA VAL A 800 -1.24 -2.03 -16.31
C VAL A 800 -0.56 -1.01 -17.21
N ALA A 801 0.18 -1.45 -18.22
CA ALA A 801 0.82 -0.61 -19.21
C ALA A 801 1.01 -1.37 -20.53
N VAL A 802 1.09 -0.64 -21.64
CA VAL A 802 1.60 -1.21 -22.90
C VAL A 802 3.11 -0.99 -22.93
N CYS A 803 3.86 -2.06 -23.22
CA CYS A 803 5.33 -2.07 -23.21
C CYS A 803 5.89 -2.49 -24.57
N GLU A 804 7.05 -1.95 -24.89
CA GLU A 804 7.98 -2.44 -25.90
C GLU A 804 9.14 -3.11 -25.16
N GLY A 805 9.24 -4.44 -25.26
CA GLY A 805 10.10 -5.17 -24.33
C GLY A 805 9.63 -4.96 -22.90
N ASP A 806 10.50 -4.43 -22.05
CA ASP A 806 10.18 -4.08 -20.65
C ASP A 806 9.90 -2.57 -20.45
N GLU A 807 10.10 -1.75 -21.48
CA GLU A 807 9.88 -0.29 -21.40
C GLU A 807 8.41 0.05 -21.63
N PRO A 808 7.74 0.75 -20.70
CA PRO A 808 6.39 1.25 -20.92
C PRO A 808 6.34 2.34 -22.01
N VAL A 809 5.47 2.17 -22.98
CA VAL A 809 5.18 3.17 -24.02
C VAL A 809 3.90 3.96 -23.73
N THR A 810 3.26 3.66 -22.61
CA THR A 810 2.09 4.37 -22.08
C THR A 810 2.35 4.86 -20.64
N ASN A 811 1.37 5.61 -20.10
CA ASN A 811 1.27 5.74 -18.64
C ASN A 811 1.03 4.36 -18.01
N ILE A 812 1.36 4.28 -16.71
CA ILE A 812 1.11 3.08 -15.90
C ILE A 812 -0.12 3.38 -15.04
N GLU A 813 -1.13 2.53 -15.14
CA GLU A 813 -2.34 2.64 -14.33
C GLU A 813 -2.40 1.49 -13.32
N THR A 814 -2.75 1.81 -12.07
CA THR A 814 -2.93 0.81 -11.02
C THR A 814 -4.41 0.55 -10.80
N VAL A 815 -4.81 -0.72 -10.85
CA VAL A 815 -6.21 -1.15 -10.73
C VAL A 815 -6.32 -2.23 -9.67
N LYS A 816 -7.23 -2.02 -8.72
CA LYS A 816 -7.57 -3.01 -7.69
C LYS A 816 -8.79 -3.82 -8.15
N PHE A 817 -8.69 -5.13 -8.14
CA PHE A 817 -9.77 -6.07 -8.46
C PHE A 817 -10.27 -6.69 -7.16
N ASP A 818 -11.38 -6.19 -6.64
CA ASP A 818 -11.90 -6.48 -5.30
C ASP A 818 -13.43 -6.63 -5.26
N SER A 819 -14.07 -6.86 -6.40
CA SER A 819 -15.51 -7.05 -6.47
C SER A 819 -15.94 -8.35 -5.81
N THR A 820 -16.92 -8.28 -4.93
CA THR A 820 -17.60 -9.44 -4.28
C THR A 820 -18.84 -9.89 -5.02
N SER A 821 -19.21 -9.21 -6.12
CA SER A 821 -20.43 -9.49 -6.85
C SER A 821 -20.40 -10.85 -7.56
N GLY A 822 -21.47 -11.59 -7.46
CA GLY A 822 -21.73 -12.79 -8.27
C GLY A 822 -21.96 -12.49 -9.75
N ASN A 823 -22.36 -11.27 -10.09
CA ASN A 823 -22.62 -10.82 -11.45
C ASN A 823 -21.31 -10.50 -12.19
N MET A 824 -21.09 -11.12 -13.35
CA MET A 824 -19.89 -10.92 -14.16
C MET A 824 -19.75 -9.49 -14.67
N ASP A 825 -20.86 -8.81 -14.99
CA ASP A 825 -20.82 -7.46 -15.52
C ASP A 825 -20.34 -6.45 -14.46
N GLU A 826 -20.67 -6.66 -13.20
CA GLU A 826 -20.23 -5.83 -12.09
C GLU A 826 -18.77 -6.08 -11.68
N ARG A 827 -18.15 -7.13 -12.21
CA ARG A 827 -16.74 -7.46 -12.02
C ARG A 827 -15.84 -6.98 -13.15
N LYS A 828 -16.41 -6.31 -14.17
CA LYS A 828 -15.64 -5.69 -15.24
C LYS A 828 -15.07 -4.36 -14.78
N LYS A 829 -13.82 -4.13 -15.13
CA LYS A 829 -13.13 -2.83 -14.94
C LYS A 829 -12.50 -2.40 -16.25
N SER A 830 -12.45 -1.10 -16.48
CA SER A 830 -11.84 -0.54 -17.70
C SER A 830 -10.74 0.45 -17.35
N VAL A 831 -9.69 0.44 -18.14
CA VAL A 831 -8.51 1.30 -18.01
C VAL A 831 -8.25 1.99 -19.32
N SER A 832 -8.05 3.31 -19.26
CA SER A 832 -7.63 4.09 -20.42
C SER A 832 -6.15 4.37 -20.34
N LEU A 833 -5.37 3.85 -21.29
CA LEU A 833 -3.95 4.12 -21.40
C LEU A 833 -3.69 5.17 -22.49
N VAL A 834 -2.73 6.05 -22.23
CA VAL A 834 -2.31 7.14 -23.12
C VAL A 834 -0.94 6.81 -23.67
N LEU A 835 -0.83 6.76 -25.00
CA LEU A 835 0.44 6.53 -25.68
C LEU A 835 1.37 7.73 -25.54
N ARG A 836 2.64 7.46 -25.28
CA ARG A 836 3.75 8.39 -25.44
C ARG A 836 3.79 8.93 -26.85
N ASP A 837 4.08 10.19 -27.05
CA ASP A 837 4.13 10.78 -28.38
C ASP A 837 5.48 10.50 -29.05
N ARG A 838 5.49 9.48 -29.89
CA ARG A 838 6.62 9.06 -30.72
C ARG A 838 6.11 8.31 -31.95
N MET A 839 7.01 8.04 -32.89
CA MET A 839 6.77 7.11 -33.99
C MET A 839 6.64 5.67 -33.46
N TYR A 840 5.67 4.94 -33.97
CA TYR A 840 5.44 3.53 -33.65
C TYR A 840 5.52 2.69 -34.92
N ASN A 841 6.26 1.60 -34.86
CA ASN A 841 6.32 0.67 -35.98
C ASN A 841 5.30 -0.46 -35.78
N LYS A 842 4.42 -0.65 -36.74
CA LYS A 842 3.38 -1.68 -36.71
C LYS A 842 3.90 -3.11 -36.56
N SER A 843 5.14 -3.36 -37.02
CA SER A 843 5.80 -4.68 -36.92
C SER A 843 6.51 -4.90 -35.57
N THR A 844 6.63 -3.87 -34.73
CA THR A 844 7.23 -4.02 -33.41
C THR A 844 6.29 -4.79 -32.48
N PRO A 845 6.80 -5.78 -31.71
CA PRO A 845 5.98 -6.55 -30.76
C PRO A 845 5.71 -5.74 -29.51
N TYR A 846 4.56 -5.07 -29.46
CA TYR A 846 4.06 -4.42 -28.24
C TYR A 846 3.21 -5.40 -27.44
N ARG A 847 3.26 -5.26 -26.11
CA ARG A 847 2.47 -6.09 -25.19
C ARG A 847 1.77 -5.22 -24.15
N LEU A 848 0.48 -5.47 -23.93
CA LEU A 848 -0.19 -5.05 -22.71
C LEU A 848 0.29 -5.95 -21.57
N VAL A 849 0.88 -5.39 -20.55
CA VAL A 849 1.46 -6.12 -19.43
C VAL A 849 0.70 -5.79 -18.16
N LEU A 850 0.30 -6.82 -17.42
CA LEU A 850 -0.32 -6.73 -16.11
C LEU A 850 0.69 -7.26 -15.09
N ARG A 851 1.19 -6.40 -14.21
CA ARG A 851 2.12 -6.75 -13.15
C ARG A 851 1.45 -6.59 -11.80
N ASP A 852 1.69 -7.54 -10.91
CA ASP A 852 1.28 -7.41 -9.52
C ASP A 852 1.94 -6.17 -8.90
N ALA A 853 1.14 -5.33 -8.25
CA ALA A 853 1.60 -4.02 -7.77
C ALA A 853 2.60 -4.12 -6.61
N GLU A 854 2.55 -5.21 -5.83
CA GLU A 854 3.40 -5.44 -4.67
C GLU A 854 4.71 -6.15 -5.05
N THR A 855 4.60 -7.24 -5.81
CA THR A 855 5.75 -8.08 -6.16
C THR A 855 6.45 -7.68 -7.46
N GLY A 856 5.78 -6.89 -8.31
CA GLY A 856 6.26 -6.54 -9.65
C GLY A 856 6.22 -7.70 -10.66
N ILE A 857 5.75 -8.88 -10.25
CA ILE A 857 5.72 -10.08 -11.12
C ILE A 857 4.65 -9.92 -12.19
N GLU A 858 5.01 -10.24 -13.44
CA GLU A 858 4.08 -10.26 -14.56
C GLU A 858 3.06 -11.40 -14.37
N GLN A 859 1.79 -11.04 -14.26
CA GLN A 859 0.66 -11.96 -14.11
C GLN A 859 0.10 -12.40 -15.46
N GLN A 860 0.03 -11.46 -16.39
CA GLN A 860 -0.47 -11.69 -17.74
C GLN A 860 0.13 -10.69 -18.72
N SER A 861 0.32 -11.13 -19.96
CA SER A 861 0.57 -10.23 -21.08
C SER A 861 -0.23 -10.62 -22.31
N VAL A 862 -0.61 -9.61 -23.10
CA VAL A 862 -1.40 -9.77 -24.32
C VAL A 862 -0.77 -8.93 -25.43
N SER A 863 -0.63 -9.52 -26.64
CA SER A 863 -0.10 -8.81 -27.79
C SER A 863 -0.99 -7.63 -28.20
N VAL A 864 -0.35 -6.53 -28.52
CA VAL A 864 -1.00 -5.29 -28.95
C VAL A 864 -0.34 -4.79 -30.23
N VAL A 865 -1.13 -4.37 -31.20
CA VAL A 865 -0.65 -3.72 -32.43
C VAL A 865 -0.89 -2.23 -32.30
N ILE A 866 0.16 -1.43 -32.41
CA ILE A 866 0.03 0.03 -32.49
C ILE A 866 0.11 0.42 -33.98
N ASP A 867 -1.02 0.91 -34.49
CA ASP A 867 -1.19 1.26 -35.90
C ASP A 867 -1.80 2.67 -36.03
N ARG A 868 -0.95 3.67 -35.85
CA ARG A 868 -1.34 5.08 -35.95
C ARG A 868 -1.22 5.53 -37.38
N ALA A 869 -2.35 5.80 -38.03
CA ALA A 869 -2.43 6.16 -39.46
C ALA A 869 -1.97 7.60 -39.76
N PHE A 870 -1.85 8.48 -38.75
CA PHE A 870 -1.48 9.89 -38.94
C PHE A 870 -0.56 10.37 -37.83
N HIS A 871 0.53 11.05 -38.22
CA HIS A 871 1.17 12.07 -37.40
C HIS A 871 0.26 13.30 -37.44
N ASP A 872 -0.09 13.85 -36.32
CA ASP A 872 -0.64 15.20 -36.23
C ASP A 872 0.48 16.19 -36.54
N ASP A 873 0.72 16.40 -37.86
CA ASP A 873 1.45 17.55 -38.39
C ASP A 873 0.49 18.75 -38.42
N PHE A 874 0.08 19.24 -37.22
CA PHE A 874 -0.56 20.56 -37.09
C PHE A 874 -0.24 21.14 -35.71
#